data_b3a396b3269e7b52dea3f2cb044dae13
#
_entry.id   b3a396b3269e7b52dea3f2cb044dae13
#
_cell.length_a   1.000
_cell.length_b   1.000
_cell.length_c   1.000
_cell.angle_alpha   90.00
_cell.angle_beta   90.00
_cell.angle_gamma   90.00
#
_symmetry.space_group_name_H-M   'P 1'
#
loop_
_entity.id
_entity.type
_entity.pdbx_description
1 polymer ?
#
loop_
_entity_poly.entity_id
_entity_poly.type
_entity_poly.pdbx_seq_one_letter_code
_entity_poly.pdbx_strand_id
1 'polypeptide(L)'
;MSSLVPKKVGNMEYRIEADSSKGMRVPVTIYADEGLLSKMMTDRTIMQAINVSTLPGIQQHAVVLPDGHEGYGFPVGGVAAMDAEEGMISPGGVGYDINCLHPSTRVCREEGTWKRIDAIGDNDITSSFDTKSKSTIKTTPILTLKKKHNGTILKITTKFGRELLVTKDHPLLTDKGMMDAEFVSHGTRLASHGFEGLEHSEPNEHVIYSLADINKAMAELGIGEKGNAKLQVLKYLNKLGLAELKTTNNKLPKILKLLGIILSDGTVPKGNKYVSIYGKQEDLKSIKNDLSELGIPSSIFSRKRHHKINTHYGEATFQSVENSLKITSKGFRVILHALGVPSGNRSLQKYRIPAWIKSLESWQKRLFVAAYFGGELTKPISNNGYNFAMPTLSVSKADALVDNAFEIINDIKEILDSLGVKTSEPTLVDGYAYSGKNGTTKAVRFGIESNAENMLRFLSTVGYVYSKEKEMLASIASLYLCFTSVIKKQRENARNTARVMYSNGTSSRQILATLTDDYYTPSFIEHSIWSDRKSPRVWGVMRFNEFMQEISIGDGYGWDQITKIEKIDYDGYVYDLTINDHNHNFIANGIVVSNCGVRLLRTNLTEKDVRLKLKDLVNDLFNSIPSGVGSKGAVKLNYSQLDEVLVKGVNWAINNGYGTTDDADVCEENGQIRNADPNKVSDTARKRGAPQLGSLGSGNHFLEVQKVEKIYDEVAAKRMGIQEGSVTVLIHCGSRGFGHQVCSDYLRISEGALRKYNISLPDRELACVPNTSEEGESYRKAMFAALNFAWSNRQMITHWTRKSFERVFKKSESDLGMNLVYDVAHNIAKVEKHKIDGKEKSVVVHRKGATRAFPANRDEIPQKYRDLGQPVLIPGSMGTGSWILLGKPNSMNLSFGSTAHGAGRMMSRSRARREYTEEQVKKSLNDKGIFIKSLTRDGIVEETPEAYKDVDAVVNVSHELGIATKVAKLVPIGVIKG
;
A
#
# COMPACT_ATOMS: atom_id res chain seq x y z
N MET A 1 -8.84 37.51 -13.84
CA MET A 1 -7.55 36.85 -14.25
C MET A 1 -7.63 36.69 -15.75
N SER A 2 -6.80 37.35 -16.55
CA SER A 2 -6.69 37.07 -18.00
C SER A 2 -6.16 35.62 -18.11
N SER A 3 -6.99 34.74 -18.58
CA SER A 3 -6.62 33.34 -18.87
C SER A 3 -5.55 33.34 -19.94
N LEU A 4 -4.38 32.72 -19.71
CA LEU A 4 -3.41 32.41 -20.75
C LEU A 4 -4.06 31.39 -21.69
N VAL A 5 -4.56 31.85 -22.83
CA VAL A 5 -5.23 31.03 -23.83
C VAL A 5 -4.22 30.65 -24.91
N PRO A 6 -4.09 29.40 -25.32
CA PRO A 6 -3.24 28.98 -26.44
C PRO A 6 -3.67 29.70 -27.74
N LYS A 7 -2.73 30.34 -28.42
CA LYS A 7 -2.94 30.98 -29.73
C LYS A 7 -2.41 30.07 -30.83
N LYS A 8 -3.15 29.91 -31.92
CA LYS A 8 -2.69 29.15 -33.08
C LYS A 8 -1.56 29.92 -33.78
N VAL A 9 -0.40 29.31 -33.91
CA VAL A 9 0.79 29.91 -34.55
C VAL A 9 1.21 29.14 -35.81
N GLY A 10 0.71 27.95 -36.03
CA GLY A 10 0.99 27.13 -37.20
C GLY A 10 -0.08 26.06 -37.46
N ASN A 11 0.19 25.18 -38.42
CA ASN A 11 -0.65 24.00 -38.63
C ASN A 11 -0.46 23.05 -37.46
N MET A 12 -1.53 22.75 -36.70
CA MET A 12 -1.52 21.87 -35.50
C MET A 12 -0.55 22.34 -34.39
N GLU A 13 -0.15 23.62 -34.41
CA GLU A 13 0.73 24.23 -33.42
C GLU A 13 0.04 25.42 -32.73
N TYR A 14 0.06 25.39 -31.40
CA TYR A 14 -0.49 26.45 -30.54
C TYR A 14 0.56 26.87 -29.51
N ARG A 15 0.54 28.16 -29.16
CA ARG A 15 1.54 28.74 -28.27
C ARG A 15 0.92 29.61 -27.19
N ILE A 16 1.51 29.54 -26.01
CA ILE A 16 1.28 30.49 -24.93
C ILE A 16 2.60 31.21 -24.70
N GLU A 17 2.63 32.51 -24.93
CA GLU A 17 3.83 33.34 -24.77
C GLU A 17 4.24 33.40 -23.29
N ALA A 18 5.55 33.54 -23.06
CA ALA A 18 6.12 33.64 -21.73
C ALA A 18 5.60 34.90 -21.01
N ASP A 19 5.09 34.72 -19.82
CA ASP A 19 4.61 35.82 -18.94
C ASP A 19 5.47 35.83 -17.66
N SER A 20 6.42 36.76 -17.62
CA SER A 20 7.34 36.93 -16.48
C SER A 20 6.63 37.27 -15.18
N SER A 21 5.45 37.88 -15.22
CA SER A 21 4.63 38.16 -14.04
C SER A 21 4.11 36.89 -13.36
N LYS A 22 4.07 35.76 -14.10
CA LYS A 22 3.71 34.43 -13.63
C LYS A 22 4.92 33.53 -13.42
N GLY A 23 6.11 34.08 -13.51
CA GLY A 23 7.37 33.35 -13.34
C GLY A 23 7.74 32.47 -14.53
N MET A 24 7.04 32.55 -15.68
CA MET A 24 7.39 31.78 -16.87
C MET A 24 8.72 32.26 -17.43
N ARG A 25 9.65 31.35 -17.70
CA ARG A 25 10.97 31.60 -18.27
C ARG A 25 11.01 31.40 -19.79
N VAL A 26 10.14 30.54 -20.27
CA VAL A 26 10.01 30.17 -21.68
C VAL A 26 8.52 30.04 -22.04
N PRO A 27 8.14 30.16 -23.30
CA PRO A 27 6.77 29.92 -23.77
C PRO A 27 6.38 28.44 -23.64
N VAL A 28 5.08 28.15 -23.73
CA VAL A 28 4.56 26.80 -23.85
C VAL A 28 4.12 26.56 -25.28
N THR A 29 4.59 25.48 -25.89
CA THR A 29 4.16 25.06 -27.24
C THR A 29 3.33 23.77 -27.12
N ILE A 30 2.19 23.74 -27.81
CA ILE A 30 1.24 22.62 -27.77
C ILE A 30 1.04 22.11 -29.20
N TYR A 31 1.29 20.85 -29.44
CA TYR A 31 1.05 20.18 -30.71
C TYR A 31 -0.27 19.40 -30.67
N ALA A 32 -1.28 19.85 -31.38
CA ALA A 32 -2.62 19.26 -31.36
C ALA A 32 -3.44 19.73 -32.57
N ASP A 33 -4.42 18.93 -32.99
CA ASP A 33 -5.54 19.45 -33.74
C ASP A 33 -6.56 20.14 -32.81
N GLU A 34 -7.58 20.75 -33.33
CA GLU A 34 -8.60 21.50 -32.56
C GLU A 34 -9.38 20.60 -31.60
N GLY A 35 -9.61 19.33 -31.99
CA GLY A 35 -10.33 18.36 -31.17
C GLY A 35 -9.48 17.90 -29.96
N LEU A 36 -8.20 17.66 -30.16
CA LEU A 36 -7.26 17.28 -29.11
C LEU A 36 -6.98 18.45 -28.17
N LEU A 37 -6.81 19.66 -28.70
CA LEU A 37 -6.64 20.87 -27.88
C LEU A 37 -7.84 21.15 -26.99
N SER A 38 -9.04 21.07 -27.54
CA SER A 38 -10.27 21.25 -26.76
C SER A 38 -10.33 20.30 -25.56
N LYS A 39 -9.87 19.08 -25.72
CA LYS A 39 -9.80 18.08 -24.63
C LYS A 39 -8.74 18.43 -23.58
N MET A 40 -7.56 18.91 -23.98
CA MET A 40 -6.49 19.37 -23.08
C MET A 40 -6.89 20.59 -22.27
N MET A 41 -7.83 21.38 -22.77
CA MET A 41 -8.39 22.55 -22.07
C MET A 41 -9.40 22.19 -20.97
N THR A 42 -9.86 20.94 -20.92
CA THR A 42 -10.88 20.50 -19.96
C THR A 42 -10.30 20.02 -18.64
N ASP A 43 -8.98 19.85 -18.57
CA ASP A 43 -8.24 19.38 -17.38
C ASP A 43 -7.07 20.33 -17.03
N ARG A 44 -6.19 19.94 -16.13
CA ARG A 44 -5.05 20.76 -15.68
C ARG A 44 -3.83 20.71 -16.62
N THR A 45 -3.89 20.06 -17.77
CA THR A 45 -2.76 19.86 -18.69
C THR A 45 -2.04 21.15 -19.03
N ILE A 46 -2.80 22.19 -19.45
CA ILE A 46 -2.23 23.48 -19.83
C ILE A 46 -1.62 24.22 -18.64
N MET A 47 -2.27 24.18 -17.49
CA MET A 47 -1.76 24.80 -16.28
C MET A 47 -0.45 24.14 -15.84
N GLN A 48 -0.36 22.82 -15.93
CA GLN A 48 0.86 22.09 -15.59
C GLN A 48 2.01 22.43 -16.55
N ALA A 49 1.74 22.60 -17.84
CA ALA A 49 2.76 23.03 -18.81
C ALA A 49 3.26 24.45 -18.53
N ILE A 50 2.37 25.37 -18.12
CA ILE A 50 2.75 26.72 -17.67
C ILE A 50 3.64 26.63 -16.43
N ASN A 51 3.31 25.79 -15.46
CA ASN A 51 4.13 25.59 -14.26
C ASN A 51 5.53 25.01 -14.62
N VAL A 52 5.61 24.09 -15.55
CA VAL A 52 6.89 23.55 -16.06
C VAL A 52 7.76 24.64 -16.68
N SER A 53 7.16 25.60 -17.42
CA SER A 53 7.91 26.71 -18.04
C SER A 53 8.56 27.67 -17.04
N THR A 54 8.26 27.54 -15.75
CA THR A 54 8.87 28.35 -14.67
C THR A 54 10.16 27.76 -14.11
N LEU A 55 10.49 26.50 -14.46
CA LEU A 55 11.63 25.78 -13.89
C LEU A 55 12.96 26.46 -14.25
N PRO A 56 13.89 26.61 -13.28
CA PRO A 56 15.23 27.17 -13.55
C PRO A 56 16.00 26.34 -14.57
N GLY A 57 16.63 27.03 -15.52
CA GLY A 57 17.45 26.41 -16.59
C GLY A 57 16.67 25.72 -17.70
N ILE A 58 15.34 25.88 -17.78
CA ILE A 58 14.56 25.41 -18.92
C ILE A 58 14.94 26.14 -20.21
N GLN A 59 15.02 25.42 -21.31
CA GLN A 59 15.46 25.92 -22.62
C GLN A 59 14.30 26.04 -23.61
N GLN A 60 14.34 27.04 -24.47
CA GLN A 60 13.43 27.33 -25.58
C GLN A 60 11.93 27.34 -25.25
N HIS A 61 11.33 26.23 -24.92
CA HIS A 61 9.91 26.09 -24.63
C HIS A 61 9.58 24.84 -23.83
N ALA A 62 8.49 24.86 -23.07
CA ALA A 62 7.87 23.67 -22.54
C ALA A 62 6.91 23.10 -23.59
N VAL A 63 6.94 21.81 -23.84
CA VAL A 63 6.17 21.14 -24.91
C VAL A 63 5.05 20.28 -24.35
N VAL A 64 3.88 20.32 -25.00
CA VAL A 64 2.79 19.36 -24.81
C VAL A 64 2.53 18.65 -26.13
N LEU A 65 2.68 17.35 -26.15
CA LEU A 65 2.47 16.48 -27.30
C LEU A 65 0.98 16.13 -27.51
N PRO A 66 0.58 15.60 -28.68
CA PRO A 66 -0.83 15.37 -29.03
C PRO A 66 -1.62 14.50 -28.04
N ASP A 67 -0.98 13.59 -27.34
CA ASP A 67 -1.57 12.74 -26.30
C ASP A 67 -1.69 13.43 -24.93
N GLY A 68 -1.33 14.68 -24.82
CA GLY A 68 -1.30 15.50 -23.61
C GLY A 68 -2.57 15.39 -22.76
N HIS A 69 -2.42 15.07 -21.47
CA HIS A 69 -3.47 15.03 -20.45
C HIS A 69 -2.90 15.26 -19.05
N GLU A 70 -3.74 15.54 -18.08
CA GLU A 70 -3.32 15.84 -16.70
C GLU A 70 -2.45 14.73 -16.09
N GLY A 71 -1.30 15.14 -15.52
CA GLY A 71 -0.38 14.29 -14.79
C GLY A 71 -0.08 14.81 -13.38
N TYR A 72 1.03 14.42 -12.79
CA TYR A 72 1.56 14.91 -11.49
C TYR A 72 2.67 15.92 -11.76
N GLY A 73 2.48 17.18 -11.39
CA GLY A 73 3.41 18.29 -11.63
C GLY A 73 3.68 18.59 -13.11
N PHE A 74 4.19 17.62 -13.86
CA PHE A 74 4.27 17.64 -15.32
C PHE A 74 3.01 17.06 -15.97
N PRO A 75 2.52 17.60 -17.08
CA PRO A 75 1.50 16.93 -17.88
C PRO A 75 2.06 15.60 -18.43
N VAL A 76 1.25 14.57 -18.58
CA VAL A 76 1.58 13.40 -19.39
C VAL A 76 1.54 13.83 -20.85
N GLY A 77 2.46 13.39 -21.69
CA GLY A 77 2.73 13.97 -23.01
C GLY A 77 3.58 15.24 -22.92
N GLY A 78 4.13 15.53 -21.73
CA GLY A 78 4.97 16.69 -21.49
C GLY A 78 6.47 16.43 -21.79
N VAL A 79 7.13 17.42 -22.43
CA VAL A 79 8.58 17.42 -22.66
C VAL A 79 9.17 18.76 -22.22
N ALA A 80 10.30 18.72 -21.51
CA ALA A 80 11.05 19.90 -21.12
C ALA A 80 12.56 19.62 -21.15
N ALA A 81 13.31 20.48 -21.83
CA ALA A 81 14.77 20.43 -21.87
C ALA A 81 15.35 21.42 -20.85
N MET A 82 16.18 20.94 -19.97
CA MET A 82 16.87 21.72 -18.96
C MET A 82 18.35 21.81 -19.32
N ASP A 83 19.00 22.93 -19.10
CA ASP A 83 20.46 23.05 -19.26
C ASP A 83 21.16 21.96 -18.43
N ALA A 84 22.19 21.33 -18.99
CA ALA A 84 22.82 20.20 -18.32
C ALA A 84 23.69 20.64 -17.09
N GLU A 85 24.15 21.89 -17.08
CA GLU A 85 25.02 22.45 -16.03
C GLU A 85 24.23 23.29 -15.02
N GLU A 86 23.41 24.19 -15.51
CA GLU A 86 22.66 25.16 -14.68
C GLU A 86 21.20 24.77 -14.46
N GLY A 87 20.70 23.77 -15.16
CA GLY A 87 19.30 23.35 -15.10
C GLY A 87 19.00 22.35 -14.01
N MET A 88 17.69 22.08 -13.87
CA MET A 88 17.16 21.21 -12.84
C MET A 88 16.84 19.81 -13.34
N ILE A 89 16.87 18.82 -12.45
CA ILE A 89 16.29 17.51 -12.67
C ILE A 89 15.14 17.27 -11.70
N SER A 90 13.98 16.85 -12.23
CA SER A 90 12.75 16.65 -11.45
C SER A 90 12.24 15.22 -11.56
N PRO A 91 12.11 14.50 -10.45
CA PRO A 91 11.49 13.17 -10.47
C PRO A 91 10.02 13.19 -10.90
N GLY A 92 9.29 14.26 -10.59
CA GLY A 92 7.93 14.51 -11.07
C GLY A 92 7.84 14.62 -12.60
N GLY A 93 8.93 15.04 -13.27
CA GLY A 93 9.07 15.11 -14.73
C GLY A 93 9.31 13.77 -15.43
N VAL A 94 9.41 12.67 -14.66
CA VAL A 94 9.65 11.32 -15.17
C VAL A 94 8.42 10.41 -15.04
N GLY A 95 7.50 10.69 -14.13
CA GLY A 95 6.21 10.04 -14.04
C GLY A 95 5.97 9.20 -12.79
N TYR A 96 4.81 9.41 -12.17
CA TYR A 96 4.35 8.76 -10.94
C TYR A 96 2.82 8.65 -10.90
N ASP A 97 2.27 7.50 -10.52
CA ASP A 97 0.83 7.30 -10.33
C ASP A 97 0.46 7.44 -8.84
N ILE A 98 -0.52 8.27 -8.52
CA ILE A 98 -0.94 8.60 -7.15
C ILE A 98 -2.41 8.28 -6.94
N ASN A 99 -2.68 7.50 -5.90
CA ASN A 99 -4.02 7.13 -5.42
C ASN A 99 -4.25 7.76 -4.04
N CYS A 100 -5.41 8.35 -3.74
CA CYS A 100 -5.55 9.22 -2.56
C CYS A 100 -6.77 8.93 -1.66
N LEU A 101 -6.59 9.20 -0.36
CA LEU A 101 -7.57 9.09 0.72
C LEU A 101 -7.94 10.45 1.30
N HIS A 102 -9.12 10.55 1.87
CA HIS A 102 -9.60 11.78 2.53
C HIS A 102 -8.80 12.08 3.81
N PRO A 103 -8.53 13.35 4.16
CA PRO A 103 -7.70 13.74 5.33
C PRO A 103 -8.17 13.14 6.66
N SER A 104 -9.47 12.91 6.83
CA SER A 104 -10.00 12.29 8.05
C SER A 104 -9.74 10.79 8.17
N THR A 105 -9.08 10.18 7.21
CA THR A 105 -8.77 8.74 7.22
C THR A 105 -7.81 8.43 8.34
N ARG A 106 -8.18 7.47 9.19
CA ARG A 106 -7.35 6.99 10.31
C ARG A 106 -6.38 5.94 9.80
N VAL A 107 -5.10 6.16 9.98
CA VAL A 107 -4.05 5.19 9.67
C VAL A 107 -3.60 4.48 10.94
N CYS A 108 -3.64 3.17 10.93
CA CYS A 108 -3.23 2.33 12.07
C CYS A 108 -1.70 2.34 12.21
N ARG A 109 -1.20 2.52 13.44
CA ARG A 109 0.21 2.55 13.82
C ARG A 109 0.63 1.32 14.62
N GLU A 110 1.95 1.10 14.72
CA GLU A 110 2.56 -0.06 15.37
C GLU A 110 2.02 -0.37 16.76
N GLU A 111 1.87 0.63 17.58
CA GLU A 111 1.51 0.48 18.98
C GLU A 111 -0.01 0.33 19.21
N GLY A 112 -0.75 0.01 18.14
CA GLY A 112 -2.21 -0.07 18.18
C GLY A 112 -2.85 1.28 18.48
N THR A 113 -2.23 2.32 17.95
CA THR A 113 -2.75 3.70 17.92
C THR A 113 -3.11 4.06 16.48
N TRP A 114 -3.82 5.15 16.29
CA TRP A 114 -4.07 5.73 14.98
C TRP A 114 -3.78 7.23 14.98
N LYS A 115 -3.37 7.73 13.83
CA LYS A 115 -3.33 9.16 13.48
C LYS A 115 -4.16 9.38 12.22
N ARG A 116 -4.65 10.60 12.03
CA ARG A 116 -5.23 10.98 10.75
C ARG A 116 -4.14 10.95 9.69
N ILE A 117 -4.49 10.60 8.45
CA ILE A 117 -3.51 10.50 7.35
C ILE A 117 -2.79 11.82 7.09
N ASP A 118 -3.46 12.96 7.31
CA ASP A 118 -2.87 14.31 7.18
C ASP A 118 -1.92 14.68 8.32
N ALA A 119 -1.85 13.88 9.38
CA ALA A 119 -0.96 14.05 10.53
C ALA A 119 0.13 12.95 10.63
N ILE A 120 0.21 12.05 9.65
CA ILE A 120 1.27 11.04 9.56
C ILE A 120 2.55 11.70 9.05
N GLY A 121 3.66 11.48 9.73
CA GLY A 121 5.00 11.95 9.37
C GLY A 121 5.99 10.81 9.15
N ASP A 122 7.19 11.14 8.69
CA ASP A 122 8.25 10.19 8.29
C ASP A 122 8.76 9.28 9.43
N ASN A 123 8.53 9.68 10.68
CA ASN A 123 8.94 8.93 11.88
C ASN A 123 7.84 8.03 12.45
N ASP A 124 6.66 8.03 11.85
CA ASP A 124 5.57 7.18 12.29
C ASP A 124 5.77 5.74 11.80
N ILE A 125 5.61 4.78 12.67
CA ILE A 125 5.56 3.36 12.29
C ILE A 125 4.09 2.95 12.13
N THR A 126 3.71 2.56 10.93
CA THR A 126 2.35 2.17 10.57
C THR A 126 2.20 0.66 10.50
N SER A 127 0.97 0.19 10.42
CA SER A 127 0.64 -1.22 10.27
C SER A 127 0.25 -1.55 8.84
N SER A 128 0.78 -2.64 8.32
CA SER A 128 0.48 -3.24 7.02
C SER A 128 -0.04 -4.67 7.19
N PHE A 129 -0.77 -5.17 6.22
CA PHE A 129 -1.26 -6.55 6.21
C PHE A 129 -0.43 -7.41 5.25
N ASP A 130 0.28 -8.40 5.76
CA ASP A 130 0.97 -9.38 4.94
C ASP A 130 -0.01 -10.43 4.40
N THR A 131 -0.24 -10.36 3.10
CA THR A 131 -1.18 -11.23 2.38
C THR A 131 -0.78 -12.70 2.38
N LYS A 132 0.50 -13.04 2.67
CA LYS A 132 1.01 -14.41 2.72
C LYS A 132 0.87 -15.04 4.09
N SER A 133 1.42 -14.40 5.10
CA SER A 133 1.32 -14.87 6.48
C SER A 133 -0.05 -14.60 7.09
N LYS A 134 -0.86 -13.78 6.40
CA LYS A 134 -2.20 -13.30 6.83
C LYS A 134 -2.15 -12.66 8.22
N SER A 135 -1.11 -11.87 8.45
CA SER A 135 -0.82 -11.23 9.74
C SER A 135 -0.46 -9.75 9.58
N THR A 136 -0.63 -9.00 10.66
CA THR A 136 -0.19 -7.61 10.73
C THR A 136 1.32 -7.54 10.86
N ILE A 137 1.95 -6.70 10.03
CA ILE A 137 3.38 -6.39 10.10
C ILE A 137 3.60 -4.90 10.30
N LYS A 138 4.75 -4.55 10.88
CA LYS A 138 5.18 -3.17 11.06
C LYS A 138 5.80 -2.64 9.80
N THR A 139 5.50 -1.39 9.48
CA THR A 139 6.05 -0.70 8.30
C THR A 139 6.18 0.79 8.56
N THR A 140 7.04 1.47 7.80
CA THR A 140 7.21 2.92 7.89
C THR A 140 6.71 3.57 6.60
N PRO A 141 5.94 4.67 6.67
CA PRO A 141 5.72 5.52 5.52
C PRO A 141 7.06 6.12 5.08
N ILE A 142 7.36 6.03 3.81
CA ILE A 142 8.54 6.68 3.21
C ILE A 142 8.19 7.97 2.48
N LEU A 143 6.91 8.18 2.22
CA LEU A 143 6.39 9.41 1.63
C LEU A 143 4.92 9.58 2.01
N THR A 144 4.57 10.75 2.50
CA THR A 144 3.20 11.20 2.68
C THR A 144 2.87 12.16 1.54
N LEU A 145 1.95 11.77 0.68
CA LEU A 145 1.50 12.58 -0.45
C LEU A 145 0.28 13.39 -0.07
N LYS A 146 0.26 14.65 -0.50
CA LYS A 146 -0.85 15.58 -0.33
C LYS A 146 -1.19 16.20 -1.68
N LYS A 147 -2.38 15.95 -2.19
CA LYS A 147 -2.86 16.47 -3.48
C LYS A 147 -4.16 17.24 -3.29
N LYS A 148 -4.30 18.39 -3.99
CA LYS A 148 -5.59 19.04 -4.05
C LYS A 148 -6.48 18.26 -5.02
N HIS A 149 -7.66 17.91 -4.58
CA HIS A 149 -8.66 17.19 -5.37
C HIS A 149 -9.91 18.03 -5.48
N ASN A 150 -10.37 18.23 -6.72
CA ASN A 150 -11.66 18.85 -7.02
C ASN A 150 -12.42 17.86 -7.90
N GLY A 151 -13.36 17.18 -7.31
CA GLY A 151 -14.16 16.17 -7.99
C GLY A 151 -14.82 15.18 -7.04
N THR A 152 -15.34 14.11 -7.57
CA THR A 152 -16.08 13.11 -6.79
C THR A 152 -15.12 12.16 -6.06
N ILE A 153 -15.28 12.01 -4.76
CA ILE A 153 -14.74 10.91 -3.97
C ILE A 153 -15.83 9.89 -3.62
N LEU A 154 -15.46 8.69 -3.25
CA LEU A 154 -16.38 7.63 -2.88
C LEU A 154 -16.45 7.48 -1.35
N LYS A 155 -17.66 7.45 -0.82
CA LYS A 155 -17.92 7.01 0.54
C LYS A 155 -18.39 5.56 0.48
N ILE A 156 -17.55 4.66 0.92
CA ILE A 156 -17.83 3.23 0.98
C ILE A 156 -18.26 2.88 2.39
N THR A 157 -19.43 2.27 2.55
CA THR A 157 -19.95 1.78 3.83
C THR A 157 -20.06 0.26 3.79
N THR A 158 -19.56 -0.41 4.81
CA THR A 158 -19.55 -1.87 4.89
C THR A 158 -20.60 -2.44 5.83
N LYS A 159 -20.80 -3.74 5.78
CA LYS A 159 -21.76 -4.49 6.61
C LYS A 159 -21.45 -4.40 8.10
N PHE A 160 -20.19 -4.19 8.44
CA PHE A 160 -19.77 -3.99 9.84
C PHE A 160 -19.76 -2.50 10.25
N GLY A 161 -20.27 -1.61 9.37
CA GLY A 161 -20.44 -0.18 9.63
C GLY A 161 -19.15 0.63 9.51
N ARG A 162 -18.13 0.11 8.84
CA ARG A 162 -16.94 0.89 8.50
C ARG A 162 -17.22 1.83 7.35
N GLU A 163 -16.63 3.01 7.41
CA GLU A 163 -16.74 4.03 6.38
C GLU A 163 -15.36 4.44 5.89
N LEU A 164 -15.15 4.47 4.58
CA LEU A 164 -13.93 4.94 3.94
C LEU A 164 -14.27 5.98 2.88
N LEU A 165 -13.62 7.14 2.96
CA LEU A 165 -13.68 8.21 1.98
C LEU A 165 -12.41 8.16 1.14
N VAL A 166 -12.55 7.88 -0.14
CA VAL A 166 -11.43 7.50 -1.01
C VAL A 166 -11.61 8.02 -2.42
N THR A 167 -10.54 8.39 -3.11
CA THR A 167 -10.58 8.66 -4.54
C THR A 167 -10.90 7.37 -5.30
N LYS A 168 -11.43 7.52 -6.49
CA LYS A 168 -11.99 6.42 -7.28
C LYS A 168 -10.94 5.35 -7.64
N ASP A 169 -9.73 5.79 -7.86
CA ASP A 169 -8.55 5.04 -8.30
C ASP A 169 -7.75 4.37 -7.17
N HIS A 170 -8.20 4.48 -5.93
CA HIS A 170 -7.47 3.94 -4.77
C HIS A 170 -7.68 2.42 -4.60
N PRO A 171 -6.63 1.58 -4.64
CA PRO A 171 -6.78 0.13 -4.56
C PRO A 171 -7.10 -0.36 -3.14
N LEU A 172 -8.13 -1.19 -3.02
CA LEU A 172 -8.63 -1.82 -1.80
C LEU A 172 -8.39 -3.33 -1.85
N LEU A 173 -7.98 -3.94 -0.75
CA LEU A 173 -7.84 -5.40 -0.70
C LEU A 173 -9.21 -6.08 -0.55
N THR A 174 -9.58 -6.83 -1.58
CA THR A 174 -10.82 -7.62 -1.63
C THR A 174 -10.52 -9.12 -1.55
N ASP A 175 -11.56 -9.93 -1.41
CA ASP A 175 -11.46 -11.40 -1.48
C ASP A 175 -10.99 -11.93 -2.86
N LYS A 176 -10.93 -11.05 -3.85
CA LYS A 176 -10.44 -11.32 -5.21
C LYS A 176 -9.07 -10.68 -5.50
N GLY A 177 -8.42 -10.12 -4.48
CA GLY A 177 -7.17 -9.37 -4.61
C GLY A 177 -7.36 -7.86 -4.52
N MET A 178 -6.33 -7.09 -4.85
CA MET A 178 -6.39 -5.62 -4.86
C MET A 178 -7.33 -5.13 -5.98
N MET A 179 -8.24 -4.24 -5.63
CA MET A 179 -9.25 -3.68 -6.54
C MET A 179 -9.44 -2.19 -6.25
N ASP A 180 -9.41 -1.35 -7.27
CA ASP A 180 -9.58 0.09 -7.09
C ASP A 180 -10.99 0.40 -6.54
N ALA A 181 -11.09 1.43 -5.72
CA ALA A 181 -12.29 1.78 -4.97
C ALA A 181 -13.53 2.00 -5.85
N GLU A 182 -13.33 2.39 -7.09
CA GLU A 182 -14.43 2.56 -8.03
C GLU A 182 -14.98 1.23 -8.58
N PHE A 183 -14.28 0.11 -8.41
CA PHE A 183 -14.68 -1.23 -8.91
C PHE A 183 -15.37 -2.08 -7.88
N VAL A 184 -15.26 -1.68 -6.65
CA VAL A 184 -16.04 -2.35 -5.64
C VAL A 184 -17.52 -2.03 -5.82
N SER A 185 -18.37 -2.99 -5.62
CA SER A 185 -19.82 -2.91 -5.74
C SER A 185 -20.48 -3.39 -4.44
N HIS A 186 -21.77 -3.20 -4.34
CA HIS A 186 -22.56 -3.86 -3.30
C HIS A 186 -22.27 -5.36 -3.32
N GLY A 187 -21.93 -5.93 -2.20
CA GLY A 187 -21.60 -7.35 -2.09
C GLY A 187 -20.11 -7.66 -2.15
N THR A 188 -19.24 -6.76 -2.63
CA THR A 188 -17.78 -6.93 -2.59
C THR A 188 -17.29 -7.02 -1.15
N ARG A 189 -16.38 -7.95 -0.86
CA ARG A 189 -15.83 -8.16 0.48
C ARG A 189 -14.45 -7.51 0.58
N LEU A 190 -14.27 -6.63 1.55
CA LEU A 190 -12.99 -5.94 1.86
C LEU A 190 -12.31 -6.60 3.05
N ALA A 191 -11.00 -6.69 3.03
CA ALA A 191 -10.23 -7.12 4.18
C ALA A 191 -10.28 -6.05 5.28
N SER A 192 -10.84 -6.37 6.43
CA SER A 192 -11.10 -5.47 7.55
C SER A 192 -10.59 -6.02 8.87
N HIS A 193 -9.97 -5.16 9.69
CA HIS A 193 -9.46 -5.51 11.01
C HIS A 193 -10.37 -4.97 12.12
N GLY A 194 -10.67 -5.79 13.12
CA GLY A 194 -11.62 -5.42 14.17
C GLY A 194 -11.05 -4.52 15.26
N PHE A 195 -9.74 -4.47 15.42
CA PHE A 195 -9.07 -3.60 16.38
C PHE A 195 -8.83 -2.22 15.76
N GLU A 196 -9.30 -1.16 16.40
CA GLU A 196 -9.18 0.24 15.94
C GLU A 196 -8.07 1.00 16.67
N GLY A 197 -7.85 0.66 17.93
CA GLY A 197 -6.92 1.34 18.80
C GLY A 197 -7.40 2.71 19.30
N LEU A 198 -6.50 3.48 19.87
CA LEU A 198 -6.71 4.81 20.41
C LEU A 198 -6.01 5.87 19.55
N GLU A 199 -6.51 7.09 19.58
CA GLU A 199 -5.83 8.21 18.95
C GLU A 199 -4.46 8.45 19.60
N HIS A 200 -3.44 8.66 18.78
CA HIS A 200 -2.11 9.00 19.27
C HIS A 200 -2.04 10.48 19.67
N SER A 201 -1.64 10.74 20.88
CA SER A 201 -1.27 12.06 21.40
C SER A 201 0.19 12.08 21.77
N GLU A 202 0.89 13.16 21.48
CA GLU A 202 2.29 13.32 21.90
C GLU A 202 2.33 13.49 23.42
N PRO A 203 3.08 12.68 24.15
CA PRO A 203 3.11 12.74 25.59
C PRO A 203 3.88 13.99 26.08
N ASN A 204 3.36 14.62 27.13
CA ASN A 204 4.09 15.64 27.86
C ASN A 204 5.34 15.04 28.53
N GLU A 205 6.47 15.74 28.46
CA GLU A 205 7.71 15.24 29.04
C GLU A 205 7.69 15.26 30.56
N HIS A 206 7.78 14.09 31.17
CA HIS A 206 7.94 13.89 32.62
C HIS A 206 8.95 12.77 32.85
N VAL A 207 9.75 12.91 33.90
CA VAL A 207 10.70 11.88 34.32
C VAL A 207 9.96 10.80 35.10
N ILE A 208 10.04 9.56 34.64
CA ILE A 208 9.48 8.37 35.29
C ILE A 208 10.45 7.87 36.37
N TYR A 209 11.70 7.75 36.04
CA TYR A 209 12.81 7.53 36.99
C TYR A 209 14.08 8.22 36.50
N SER A 210 14.86 8.71 37.44
CA SER A 210 16.16 9.38 37.25
C SER A 210 17.33 8.45 37.52
N LEU A 211 18.54 8.91 37.25
CA LEU A 211 19.77 8.22 37.65
C LEU A 211 19.89 8.06 39.18
N ALA A 212 19.31 8.97 39.96
CA ALA A 212 19.25 8.84 41.41
C ALA A 212 18.40 7.65 41.85
N ASP A 213 17.23 7.43 41.18
CA ASP A 213 16.35 6.31 41.45
C ASP A 213 16.99 4.97 41.02
N ILE A 214 17.75 4.95 39.95
CA ILE A 214 18.55 3.78 39.54
C ILE A 214 19.64 3.47 40.60
N ASN A 215 20.30 4.48 41.13
CA ASN A 215 21.31 4.27 42.20
C ASN A 215 20.63 3.73 43.47
N LYS A 216 19.48 4.25 43.86
CA LYS A 216 18.67 3.77 44.98
C LYS A 216 18.26 2.31 44.76
N ALA A 217 17.71 2.00 43.59
CA ALA A 217 17.31 0.64 43.21
C ALA A 217 18.48 -0.36 43.26
N MET A 218 19.69 0.04 42.82
CA MET A 218 20.88 -0.80 42.94
C MET A 218 21.25 -1.07 44.41
N ALA A 219 21.20 -0.05 45.27
CA ALA A 219 21.50 -0.20 46.68
C ALA A 219 20.49 -1.18 47.38
N GLU A 220 19.22 -1.00 47.14
CA GLU A 220 18.13 -1.86 47.67
C GLU A 220 18.21 -3.33 47.16
N LEU A 221 18.75 -3.54 45.96
CA LEU A 221 19.02 -4.84 45.41
C LEU A 221 20.36 -5.44 45.84
N GLY A 222 21.12 -4.77 46.70
CA GLY A 222 22.42 -5.24 47.22
C GLY A 222 23.52 -5.19 46.17
N ILE A 223 23.38 -4.39 45.12
CA ILE A 223 24.42 -4.12 44.14
C ILE A 223 25.31 -3.00 44.69
N GLY A 224 26.23 -3.40 45.56
CA GLY A 224 27.06 -2.51 46.39
C GLY A 224 28.21 -1.80 45.63
N GLU A 225 28.85 -0.84 46.33
CA GLU A 225 29.95 -0.07 45.80
C GLU A 225 31.28 -0.85 45.74
N LYS A 226 31.39 -1.97 46.46
CA LYS A 226 32.56 -2.85 46.42
C LYS A 226 32.56 -3.68 45.12
N GLY A 227 33.51 -3.37 44.22
CA GLY A 227 33.68 -4.07 42.93
C GLY A 227 33.06 -3.34 41.76
N ASN A 228 33.29 -3.83 40.52
CA ASN A 228 32.85 -3.24 39.24
C ASN A 228 31.36 -3.43 38.89
N ALA A 229 30.56 -4.09 39.74
CA ALA A 229 29.18 -4.44 39.40
C ALA A 229 28.27 -3.24 39.18
N LYS A 230 28.37 -2.20 39.99
CA LYS A 230 27.63 -0.94 39.85
C LYS A 230 27.99 -0.23 38.55
N LEU A 231 29.29 -0.09 38.27
CA LEU A 231 29.82 0.54 37.05
C LEU A 231 29.36 -0.24 35.78
N GLN A 232 29.37 -1.56 35.80
CA GLN A 232 28.92 -2.41 34.71
C GLN A 232 27.43 -2.22 34.44
N VAL A 233 26.60 -2.17 35.46
CA VAL A 233 25.15 -1.91 35.31
C VAL A 233 24.92 -0.52 34.75
N LEU A 234 25.55 0.52 35.27
CA LEU A 234 25.40 1.89 34.74
C LEU A 234 25.88 2.01 33.29
N LYS A 235 27.03 1.41 32.96
CA LYS A 235 27.54 1.39 31.58
C LYS A 235 26.56 0.67 30.63
N TYR A 236 25.98 -0.40 31.10
CA TYR A 236 24.96 -1.14 30.33
C TYR A 236 23.67 -0.33 30.13
N LEU A 237 23.15 0.31 31.17
CA LEU A 237 21.95 1.15 31.11
C LEU A 237 22.15 2.37 30.21
N ASN A 238 23.35 3.01 30.31
CA ASN A 238 23.74 4.11 29.43
C ASN A 238 23.77 3.66 27.94
N LYS A 239 24.36 2.50 27.66
CA LYS A 239 24.37 1.93 26.30
C LYS A 239 22.98 1.68 25.77
N LEU A 240 22.06 1.31 26.63
CA LEU A 240 20.65 1.11 26.26
C LEU A 240 19.85 2.43 26.18
N GLY A 241 20.42 3.57 26.62
CA GLY A 241 19.65 4.81 26.77
C GLY A 241 18.51 4.70 27.79
N LEU A 242 18.72 3.90 28.86
CA LEU A 242 17.75 3.60 29.90
C LEU A 242 18.28 3.90 31.33
N ALA A 243 19.31 4.75 31.45
CA ALA A 243 19.78 5.23 32.74
C ALA A 243 18.81 6.26 33.37
N GLU A 244 18.04 6.90 32.56
CA GLU A 244 16.90 7.76 32.87
C GLU A 244 15.75 7.40 31.94
N LEU A 245 14.51 7.44 32.40
CA LEU A 245 13.35 7.19 31.58
C LEU A 245 12.32 8.32 31.68
N LYS A 246 11.97 8.86 30.53
CA LYS A 246 10.96 9.92 30.39
C LYS A 246 9.71 9.38 29.65
N THR A 247 8.60 10.05 29.82
CA THR A 247 7.32 9.72 29.15
C THR A 247 7.41 9.81 27.63
N THR A 248 8.33 10.62 27.10
CA THR A 248 8.61 10.84 25.66
C THR A 248 9.62 9.84 25.08
N ASN A 249 10.21 8.97 25.89
CA ASN A 249 11.22 8.01 25.43
C ASN A 249 10.60 6.98 24.46
N ASN A 250 11.16 6.82 23.29
CA ASN A 250 10.70 5.89 22.23
C ASN A 250 10.70 4.40 22.65
N LYS A 251 11.39 4.06 23.73
CA LYS A 251 11.41 2.70 24.33
C LYS A 251 10.31 2.46 25.34
N LEU A 252 9.67 3.52 25.83
CA LEU A 252 8.64 3.43 26.85
C LEU A 252 7.46 2.52 26.45
N PRO A 253 6.97 2.56 25.20
CA PRO A 253 5.88 1.67 24.77
C PRO A 253 6.19 0.19 25.01
N LYS A 254 7.40 -0.25 24.68
CA LYS A 254 7.83 -1.64 24.92
C LYS A 254 7.99 -1.95 26.41
N ILE A 255 8.51 -1.00 27.16
CA ILE A 255 8.66 -1.14 28.62
C ILE A 255 7.30 -1.28 29.31
N LEU A 256 6.27 -0.53 28.88
CA LEU A 256 4.91 -0.62 29.41
C LEU A 256 4.29 -1.99 29.15
N LYS A 257 4.44 -2.53 27.95
CA LYS A 257 3.98 -3.87 27.60
C LYS A 257 4.68 -4.94 28.47
N LEU A 258 6.00 -4.85 28.59
CA LEU A 258 6.78 -5.76 29.42
C LEU A 258 6.39 -5.66 30.89
N LEU A 259 6.13 -4.44 31.37
CA LEU A 259 5.70 -4.23 32.76
C LEU A 259 4.34 -4.88 33.02
N GLY A 260 3.39 -4.73 32.10
CA GLY A 260 2.09 -5.37 32.16
C GLY A 260 2.18 -6.89 32.29
N ILE A 261 2.90 -7.53 31.36
CA ILE A 261 3.01 -8.99 31.36
C ILE A 261 3.87 -9.55 32.54
N ILE A 262 4.84 -8.77 33.02
CA ILE A 262 5.63 -9.17 34.19
C ILE A 262 4.80 -9.08 35.46
N LEU A 263 3.94 -8.10 35.59
CA LEU A 263 3.04 -7.95 36.74
C LEU A 263 1.88 -8.95 36.71
N SER A 264 1.56 -9.53 35.57
CA SER A 264 0.60 -10.63 35.42
C SER A 264 1.29 -12.01 35.56
N ASP A 265 1.89 -12.52 34.48
CA ASP A 265 2.47 -13.87 34.40
C ASP A 265 3.98 -13.96 34.63
N GLY A 266 4.61 -12.86 35.02
CA GLY A 266 6.04 -12.82 35.30
C GLY A 266 6.39 -13.17 36.75
N THR A 267 7.62 -13.60 36.96
CA THR A 267 8.21 -13.83 38.30
C THR A 267 9.53 -13.06 38.39
N VAL A 268 9.62 -12.16 39.37
CA VAL A 268 10.85 -11.43 39.72
C VAL A 268 11.33 -11.95 41.05
N PRO A 269 12.28 -12.91 41.12
CA PRO A 269 12.70 -13.53 42.34
C PRO A 269 13.53 -12.59 43.22
N LYS A 270 13.58 -12.83 44.55
CA LYS A 270 14.55 -12.23 45.45
C LYS A 270 15.96 -12.79 45.16
N GLY A 271 17.00 -11.95 45.24
CA GLY A 271 18.39 -12.39 44.99
C GLY A 271 18.77 -12.31 43.50
N ASN A 272 19.91 -12.87 43.10
CA ASN A 272 20.52 -12.75 41.77
C ASN A 272 19.96 -13.76 40.71
N LYS A 273 18.72 -14.12 40.76
CA LYS A 273 18.09 -15.02 39.80
C LYS A 273 17.50 -14.28 38.63
N TYR A 274 17.25 -14.94 37.53
CA TYR A 274 16.63 -14.42 36.30
C TYR A 274 15.14 -14.09 36.49
N VAL A 275 14.65 -13.08 35.78
CA VAL A 275 13.21 -12.80 35.64
C VAL A 275 12.63 -13.82 34.67
N SER A 276 11.50 -14.41 35.00
CA SER A 276 10.83 -15.40 34.14
C SER A 276 9.42 -14.96 33.78
N ILE A 277 9.01 -15.20 32.52
CA ILE A 277 7.65 -15.00 32.05
C ILE A 277 7.17 -16.34 31.51
N TYR A 278 5.97 -16.74 31.82
CA TYR A 278 5.37 -18.01 31.42
C TYR A 278 4.27 -17.78 30.37
N GLY A 279 4.09 -18.69 29.42
CA GLY A 279 3.06 -18.55 28.39
C GLY A 279 3.20 -19.56 27.26
N LYS A 280 2.38 -19.38 26.20
CA LYS A 280 2.51 -20.15 24.95
C LYS A 280 3.78 -19.74 24.21
N GLN A 281 4.37 -20.67 23.45
CA GLN A 281 5.63 -20.43 22.74
C GLN A 281 5.57 -19.25 21.75
N GLU A 282 4.44 -19.07 21.07
CA GLU A 282 4.23 -17.96 20.14
C GLU A 282 4.15 -16.61 20.86
N ASP A 283 3.49 -16.54 22.00
CA ASP A 283 3.35 -15.34 22.82
C ASP A 283 4.72 -14.93 23.39
N LEU A 284 5.48 -15.91 23.86
CA LEU A 284 6.85 -15.71 24.38
C LEU A 284 7.82 -15.23 23.28
N LYS A 285 7.60 -15.60 22.00
CA LYS A 285 8.39 -15.07 20.88
C LYS A 285 8.12 -13.58 20.68
N SER A 286 6.89 -13.14 20.78
CA SER A 286 6.54 -11.70 20.68
C SER A 286 7.19 -10.89 21.79
N ILE A 287 7.17 -11.40 23.02
CA ILE A 287 7.85 -10.76 24.18
C ILE A 287 9.38 -10.72 23.96
N LYS A 288 9.96 -11.81 23.44
CA LYS A 288 11.39 -11.89 23.13
C LYS A 288 11.81 -10.88 22.07
N ASN A 289 10.98 -10.64 21.08
CA ASN A 289 11.26 -9.63 20.04
C ASN A 289 11.34 -8.23 20.64
N ASP A 290 10.38 -7.82 21.46
CA ASP A 290 10.41 -6.52 22.14
C ASP A 290 11.63 -6.38 23.06
N LEU A 291 12.02 -7.43 23.78
CA LEU A 291 13.26 -7.44 24.59
C LEU A 291 14.51 -7.29 23.70
N SER A 292 14.55 -7.93 22.55
CA SER A 292 15.66 -7.85 21.59
C SER A 292 15.81 -6.45 21.00
N GLU A 293 14.69 -5.80 20.65
CA GLU A 293 14.69 -4.41 20.19
C GLU A 293 15.13 -3.41 21.27
N LEU A 294 14.90 -3.73 22.52
CA LEU A 294 15.43 -2.98 23.66
C LEU A 294 16.91 -3.27 23.94
N GLY A 295 17.50 -4.27 23.29
CA GLY A 295 18.87 -4.74 23.56
C GLY A 295 18.99 -5.57 24.84
N ILE A 296 17.91 -6.19 25.32
CA ILE A 296 17.87 -7.00 26.55
C ILE A 296 17.94 -8.49 26.21
N PRO A 297 19.02 -9.19 26.59
CA PRO A 297 19.17 -10.62 26.27
C PRO A 297 18.18 -11.50 27.02
N SER A 298 17.53 -12.41 26.27
CA SER A 298 16.56 -13.35 26.81
C SER A 298 16.53 -14.67 26.03
N SER A 299 16.09 -15.74 26.67
CA SER A 299 16.02 -17.08 26.08
C SER A 299 14.76 -17.82 26.48
N ILE A 300 14.17 -18.55 25.51
CA ILE A 300 12.96 -19.35 25.73
C ILE A 300 13.38 -20.79 26.08
N PHE A 301 12.78 -21.34 27.10
CA PHE A 301 12.98 -22.70 27.60
C PHE A 301 11.67 -23.46 27.64
N SER A 302 11.69 -24.71 27.24
CA SER A 302 10.55 -25.63 27.32
C SER A 302 10.91 -26.83 28.17
N ARG A 303 10.03 -27.21 29.08
CA ARG A 303 10.19 -28.40 29.88
C ARG A 303 8.89 -29.17 30.03
N LYS A 304 8.98 -30.51 30.07
CA LYS A 304 7.84 -31.35 30.44
C LYS A 304 7.63 -31.29 31.94
N ARG A 305 6.43 -31.06 32.38
CA ARG A 305 6.03 -31.11 33.80
C ARG A 305 4.95 -32.15 34.03
N HIS A 306 5.05 -32.85 35.13
CA HIS A 306 3.98 -33.66 35.67
C HIS A 306 3.26 -32.84 36.72
N HIS A 307 1.96 -32.69 36.52
CA HIS A 307 1.10 -31.99 37.45
C HIS A 307 0.27 -32.97 38.25
N LYS A 308 0.17 -32.72 39.53
CA LYS A 308 -0.69 -33.41 40.46
C LYS A 308 -1.51 -32.33 41.14
N ILE A 309 -2.78 -32.23 40.81
CA ILE A 309 -3.68 -31.23 41.36
C ILE A 309 -4.89 -31.88 42.01
N ASN A 310 -5.24 -31.40 43.19
CA ASN A 310 -6.48 -31.77 43.85
C ASN A 310 -7.65 -30.92 43.30
N THR A 311 -8.61 -31.58 42.71
CA THR A 311 -9.85 -30.94 42.22
C THR A 311 -11.01 -31.28 43.16
N HIS A 312 -12.13 -30.63 42.98
CA HIS A 312 -13.36 -30.92 43.74
C HIS A 312 -13.87 -32.37 43.51
N TYR A 313 -13.41 -32.99 42.40
CA TYR A 313 -13.78 -34.35 42.00
C TYR A 313 -12.70 -35.39 42.30
N GLY A 314 -11.64 -35.05 43.04
CA GLY A 314 -10.52 -35.88 43.36
C GLY A 314 -9.19 -35.43 42.77
N GLU A 315 -8.17 -36.24 42.91
CA GLU A 315 -6.81 -35.96 42.43
C GLU A 315 -6.68 -36.23 40.93
N ALA A 316 -6.25 -35.20 40.18
CA ALA A 316 -5.97 -35.31 38.75
C ALA A 316 -4.47 -35.18 38.49
N THR A 317 -3.93 -36.13 37.73
CA THR A 317 -2.54 -36.10 37.26
C THR A 317 -2.51 -35.94 35.74
N PHE A 318 -1.72 -35.00 35.23
CA PHE A 318 -1.53 -34.82 33.81
C PHE A 318 -0.12 -34.28 33.50
N GLN A 319 0.33 -34.48 32.25
CA GLN A 319 1.57 -33.91 31.72
C GLN A 319 1.29 -32.71 30.90
N SER A 320 2.09 -31.65 31.02
CA SER A 320 2.10 -30.51 30.13
C SER A 320 3.50 -30.04 29.77
N VAL A 321 3.62 -29.34 28.64
CA VAL A 321 4.86 -28.64 28.29
C VAL A 321 4.76 -27.21 28.83
N GLU A 322 5.56 -26.88 29.81
CA GLU A 322 5.71 -25.53 30.34
C GLU A 322 6.77 -24.77 29.55
N ASN A 323 6.41 -23.66 28.94
CA ASN A 323 7.35 -22.75 28.31
C ASN A 323 7.59 -21.54 29.17
N SER A 324 8.81 -21.04 29.21
CA SER A 324 9.23 -19.87 29.99
C SER A 324 10.28 -19.07 29.23
N LEU A 325 10.15 -17.75 29.25
CA LEU A 325 11.16 -16.81 28.80
C LEU A 325 11.97 -16.35 30.02
N LYS A 326 13.29 -16.49 29.94
CA LYS A 326 14.22 -16.10 31.02
C LYS A 326 15.04 -14.89 30.60
N ILE A 327 15.08 -13.88 31.46
CA ILE A 327 15.82 -12.63 31.27
C ILE A 327 16.90 -12.56 32.35
N THR A 328 18.18 -12.63 31.95
CA THR A 328 19.33 -12.73 32.87
C THR A 328 19.98 -11.37 33.20
N SER A 329 19.55 -10.29 32.50
CA SER A 329 20.11 -8.94 32.66
C SER A 329 19.91 -8.36 34.06
N LYS A 330 21.00 -8.13 34.78
CA LYS A 330 20.98 -7.41 36.07
C LYS A 330 20.47 -5.98 35.90
N GLY A 331 20.89 -5.29 34.84
CA GLY A 331 20.42 -3.93 34.54
C GLY A 331 18.91 -3.85 34.34
N PHE A 332 18.31 -4.81 33.60
CA PHE A 332 16.85 -4.84 33.44
C PHE A 332 16.11 -5.05 34.76
N ARG A 333 16.68 -5.83 35.62
CA ARG A 333 16.12 -6.04 36.96
C ARG A 333 16.16 -4.76 37.81
N VAL A 334 17.22 -3.94 37.68
CA VAL A 334 17.32 -2.63 38.31
C VAL A 334 16.25 -1.70 37.79
N ILE A 335 16.01 -1.68 36.47
CA ILE A 335 14.92 -0.94 35.82
C ILE A 335 13.56 -1.36 36.42
N LEU A 336 13.27 -2.65 36.47
CA LEU A 336 12.00 -3.13 37.03
C LEU A 336 11.77 -2.69 38.48
N HIS A 337 12.85 -2.69 39.28
CA HIS A 337 12.76 -2.25 40.66
C HIS A 337 12.55 -0.72 40.77
N ALA A 338 13.24 0.06 39.95
CA ALA A 338 13.04 1.53 39.86
C ALA A 338 11.63 1.88 39.35
N LEU A 339 11.01 1.05 38.50
CA LEU A 339 9.64 1.19 38.02
C LEU A 339 8.58 0.77 39.05
N GLY A 340 8.97 0.19 40.18
CA GLY A 340 8.08 -0.24 41.28
C GLY A 340 7.60 -1.68 41.19
N VAL A 341 8.27 -2.56 40.43
CA VAL A 341 7.91 -3.98 40.35
C VAL A 341 8.39 -4.73 41.60
N PRO A 342 7.51 -5.40 42.34
CA PRO A 342 7.87 -6.12 43.56
C PRO A 342 8.71 -7.38 43.28
N SER A 343 9.73 -7.63 44.07
CA SER A 343 10.54 -8.86 44.02
C SER A 343 10.04 -9.91 45.02
N GLY A 344 9.92 -11.17 44.59
CA GLY A 344 9.47 -12.28 45.39
C GLY A 344 8.02 -12.70 45.13
N ASN A 345 7.41 -13.43 46.03
CA ASN A 345 6.04 -13.93 45.88
C ASN A 345 5.02 -12.79 46.14
N ARG A 346 4.35 -12.38 45.07
CA ARG A 346 3.39 -11.27 45.08
C ARG A 346 2.13 -11.53 45.90
N SER A 347 1.75 -12.80 46.09
CA SER A 347 0.60 -13.17 46.91
C SER A 347 0.86 -12.91 48.38
N LEU A 348 2.15 -12.84 48.80
CA LEU A 348 2.57 -12.73 50.20
C LEU A 348 3.09 -11.32 50.57
N GLN A 349 2.90 -10.32 49.70
CA GLN A 349 3.39 -8.97 49.95
C GLN A 349 2.44 -7.91 49.43
N LYS A 350 2.44 -6.74 50.06
CA LYS A 350 1.68 -5.60 49.57
C LYS A 350 2.41 -4.97 48.36
N TYR A 351 1.67 -4.61 47.30
CA TYR A 351 2.14 -3.77 46.23
C TYR A 351 0.95 -3.08 45.54
N ARG A 352 1.24 -2.06 44.74
CA ARG A 352 0.23 -1.30 43.95
C ARG A 352 0.71 -1.27 42.52
N ILE A 353 -0.22 -1.03 41.61
CA ILE A 353 0.17 -0.60 40.23
C ILE A 353 0.88 0.74 40.37
N PRO A 354 2.07 0.93 39.76
CA PRO A 354 2.85 2.16 39.90
C PRO A 354 2.04 3.40 39.53
N ALA A 355 1.96 4.38 40.42
CA ALA A 355 1.09 5.56 40.28
C ALA A 355 1.38 6.37 39.00
N TRP A 356 2.65 6.43 38.56
CA TRP A 356 3.04 7.14 37.37
C TRP A 356 2.35 6.62 36.10
N ILE A 357 1.90 5.34 36.06
CA ILE A 357 1.15 4.78 34.93
C ILE A 357 -0.19 5.48 34.73
N LYS A 358 -0.83 5.90 35.83
CA LYS A 358 -2.13 6.56 35.80
C LYS A 358 -2.05 7.98 35.20
N SER A 359 -0.89 8.61 35.22
CA SER A 359 -0.65 9.95 34.67
C SER A 359 -0.24 9.96 33.20
N LEU A 360 -0.01 8.80 32.59
CA LEU A 360 0.35 8.67 31.17
C LEU A 360 -0.80 9.01 30.21
N GLU A 361 -0.45 9.20 28.94
CA GLU A 361 -1.43 9.34 27.86
C GLU A 361 -2.29 8.07 27.71
N SER A 362 -3.51 8.22 27.20
CA SER A 362 -4.46 7.12 27.12
C SER A 362 -3.90 5.91 26.35
N TRP A 363 -3.21 6.14 25.26
CA TRP A 363 -2.61 5.05 24.48
C TRP A 363 -1.45 4.36 25.20
N GLN A 364 -0.69 5.09 26.02
CA GLN A 364 0.38 4.53 26.86
C GLN A 364 -0.19 3.68 27.99
N LYS A 365 -1.22 4.15 28.69
CA LYS A 365 -1.97 3.36 29.69
C LYS A 365 -2.52 2.07 29.09
N ARG A 366 -3.07 2.17 27.88
CA ARG A 366 -3.59 1.02 27.15
C ARG A 366 -2.55 -0.07 26.95
N LEU A 367 -1.31 0.27 26.58
CA LEU A 367 -0.23 -0.71 26.35
C LEU A 367 0.06 -1.53 27.62
N PHE A 368 0.09 -0.87 28.74
CA PHE A 368 0.29 -1.54 30.04
C PHE A 368 -0.87 -2.49 30.37
N VAL A 369 -2.12 -1.97 30.35
CA VAL A 369 -3.26 -2.77 30.79
C VAL A 369 -3.59 -3.90 29.81
N ALA A 370 -3.42 -3.68 28.51
CA ALA A 370 -3.65 -4.72 27.50
C ALA A 370 -2.63 -5.87 27.61
N ALA A 371 -1.38 -5.58 27.96
CA ALA A 371 -0.37 -6.61 28.21
C ALA A 371 -0.63 -7.34 29.54
N TYR A 372 -1.10 -6.64 30.55
CA TYR A 372 -1.53 -7.26 31.80
C TYR A 372 -2.72 -8.22 31.57
N PHE A 373 -3.64 -7.84 30.67
CA PHE A 373 -4.79 -8.67 30.29
C PHE A 373 -4.41 -9.85 29.39
N GLY A 374 -3.33 -9.73 28.65
CA GLY A 374 -2.74 -10.85 27.91
C GLY A 374 -2.48 -12.05 28.81
N GLY A 375 -1.96 -11.80 30.03
CA GLY A 375 -1.79 -12.81 31.05
C GLY A 375 -3.12 -13.17 31.78
N GLU A 376 -3.66 -12.27 32.52
CA GLU A 376 -4.64 -12.54 33.59
C GLU A 376 -6.13 -12.48 33.20
N LEU A 377 -6.53 -11.68 32.24
CA LEU A 377 -7.94 -11.53 31.88
C LEU A 377 -8.41 -12.70 31.01
N THR A 378 -9.59 -13.25 31.27
CA THR A 378 -10.16 -14.32 30.45
C THR A 378 -10.39 -13.87 29.00
N LYS A 379 -10.25 -14.80 28.02
CA LYS A 379 -10.54 -14.52 26.60
C LYS A 379 -12.02 -14.25 26.36
N PRO A 380 -12.39 -13.58 25.27
CA PRO A 380 -13.78 -13.41 24.86
C PRO A 380 -14.43 -14.76 24.58
N ILE A 381 -15.51 -15.05 25.26
CA ILE A 381 -16.30 -16.28 25.09
C ILE A 381 -17.75 -15.91 24.84
N SER A 382 -18.35 -16.43 23.77
CA SER A 382 -19.77 -16.17 23.48
C SER A 382 -20.69 -17.02 24.36
N ASN A 383 -21.68 -16.39 24.96
CA ASN A 383 -22.80 -17.04 25.61
C ASN A 383 -23.93 -17.30 24.61
N ASN A 384 -24.44 -18.49 24.53
CA ASN A 384 -25.52 -18.88 23.61
C ASN A 384 -25.25 -18.56 22.13
N GLY A 385 -24.01 -18.29 21.76
CA GLY A 385 -23.58 -17.94 20.39
C GLY A 385 -23.84 -16.51 19.95
N TYR A 386 -24.43 -15.63 20.76
CA TYR A 386 -24.84 -14.28 20.34
C TYR A 386 -24.27 -13.14 21.19
N ASN A 387 -24.08 -13.38 22.47
CA ASN A 387 -23.58 -12.39 23.44
C ASN A 387 -22.27 -12.89 24.03
N PHE A 388 -21.45 -11.99 24.51
CA PHE A 388 -20.21 -12.36 25.18
C PHE A 388 -20.38 -12.44 26.70
N ALA A 389 -19.74 -13.43 27.28
CA ALA A 389 -19.55 -13.50 28.72
C ALA A 389 -18.71 -12.32 29.20
N MET A 390 -18.89 -11.88 30.39
CA MET A 390 -18.06 -10.88 31.04
C MET A 390 -16.63 -11.40 31.19
N PRO A 391 -15.63 -10.81 30.50
CA PRO A 391 -14.23 -11.17 30.75
C PRO A 391 -13.86 -10.82 32.19
N THR A 392 -13.27 -11.77 32.90
CA THR A 392 -12.97 -11.63 34.32
C THR A 392 -11.50 -11.71 34.63
N LEU A 393 -11.06 -10.99 35.62
CA LEU A 393 -9.74 -10.99 36.21
C LEU A 393 -9.80 -11.26 37.68
N SER A 394 -8.87 -12.07 38.21
CA SER A 394 -8.81 -12.40 39.63
C SER A 394 -7.40 -12.17 40.18
N VAL A 395 -7.31 -11.46 41.31
CA VAL A 395 -6.05 -11.27 42.06
C VAL A 395 -6.09 -12.04 43.37
N SER A 396 -5.15 -12.99 43.51
CA SER A 396 -5.06 -13.83 44.72
C SER A 396 -4.00 -13.30 45.68
N LYS A 397 -4.37 -13.17 46.96
CA LYS A 397 -3.50 -12.71 48.05
C LYS A 397 -3.65 -13.63 49.28
N ALA A 398 -2.62 -13.67 50.14
CA ALA A 398 -2.76 -14.26 51.47
C ALA A 398 -3.95 -13.59 52.22
N ASP A 399 -4.61 -14.34 53.07
CA ASP A 399 -5.84 -13.91 53.77
C ASP A 399 -5.67 -12.54 54.48
N ALA A 400 -4.55 -12.35 55.16
CA ALA A 400 -4.19 -11.07 55.79
C ALA A 400 -3.89 -9.91 54.84
N LEU A 401 -3.90 -10.14 53.55
CA LEU A 401 -3.57 -9.15 52.50
C LEU A 401 -4.69 -8.99 51.47
N VAL A 402 -5.88 -9.47 51.74
CA VAL A 402 -7.04 -9.41 50.81
C VAL A 402 -7.38 -7.96 50.43
N ASP A 403 -7.29 -7.01 51.36
CA ASP A 403 -7.50 -5.58 51.10
C ASP A 403 -6.56 -5.05 50.00
N ASN A 404 -5.32 -5.56 49.94
CA ASN A 404 -4.37 -5.18 48.90
C ASN A 404 -4.76 -5.74 47.52
N ALA A 405 -5.52 -6.85 47.43
CA ALA A 405 -6.12 -7.29 46.16
C ALA A 405 -7.16 -6.32 45.64
N PHE A 406 -8.00 -5.80 46.52
CA PHE A 406 -8.96 -4.73 46.16
C PHE A 406 -8.25 -3.46 45.70
N GLU A 407 -7.15 -3.06 46.37
CA GLU A 407 -6.35 -1.89 45.96
C GLU A 407 -5.77 -2.06 44.58
N ILE A 408 -5.19 -3.20 44.24
CA ILE A 408 -4.64 -3.49 42.92
C ILE A 408 -5.72 -3.45 41.85
N ILE A 409 -6.86 -4.08 42.09
CA ILE A 409 -7.98 -4.08 41.15
C ILE A 409 -8.54 -2.69 40.97
N ASN A 410 -8.65 -1.89 42.03
CA ASN A 410 -9.09 -0.49 41.90
C ASN A 410 -8.13 0.37 41.08
N ASP A 411 -6.81 0.13 41.18
CA ASP A 411 -5.82 0.79 40.32
C ASP A 411 -6.04 0.45 38.81
N ILE A 412 -6.32 -0.82 38.50
CA ILE A 412 -6.62 -1.26 37.13
C ILE A 412 -7.96 -0.68 36.65
N LYS A 413 -8.96 -0.67 37.54
CA LYS A 413 -10.30 -0.11 37.30
C LYS A 413 -10.22 1.38 36.96
N GLU A 414 -9.44 2.16 37.70
CA GLU A 414 -9.19 3.60 37.45
C GLU A 414 -8.56 3.83 36.08
N ILE A 415 -7.62 2.99 35.67
CA ILE A 415 -7.05 3.05 34.32
C ILE A 415 -8.12 2.77 33.27
N LEU A 416 -8.94 1.74 33.43
CA LEU A 416 -10.01 1.38 32.49
C LEU A 416 -11.10 2.45 32.39
N ASP A 417 -11.50 3.05 33.52
CA ASP A 417 -12.43 4.16 33.54
C ASP A 417 -11.91 5.37 32.75
N SER A 418 -10.60 5.66 32.85
CA SER A 418 -9.95 6.71 32.06
C SER A 418 -9.91 6.41 30.54
N LEU A 419 -10.07 5.13 30.15
CA LEU A 419 -10.21 4.65 28.77
C LEU A 419 -11.67 4.48 28.35
N GLY A 420 -12.62 4.84 29.23
CA GLY A 420 -14.05 4.76 28.98
C GLY A 420 -14.62 3.35 29.01
N VAL A 421 -13.92 2.39 29.60
CA VAL A 421 -14.33 0.98 29.73
C VAL A 421 -14.94 0.73 31.12
N LYS A 422 -16.20 0.36 31.16
CA LYS A 422 -16.92 0.10 32.41
C LYS A 422 -16.64 -1.30 32.94
N THR A 423 -16.55 -1.41 34.26
CA THR A 423 -16.24 -2.66 34.99
C THR A 423 -17.24 -2.92 36.10
N SER A 424 -17.36 -4.19 36.48
CA SER A 424 -18.11 -4.56 37.67
C SER A 424 -17.38 -4.12 38.94
N GLU A 425 -18.10 -4.03 40.06
CA GLU A 425 -17.45 -3.86 41.36
C GLU A 425 -16.62 -5.08 41.72
N PRO A 426 -15.46 -4.90 42.35
CA PRO A 426 -14.64 -6.01 42.81
C PRO A 426 -15.34 -6.79 43.93
N THR A 427 -15.31 -8.10 43.82
CA THR A 427 -15.97 -8.98 44.82
C THR A 427 -14.99 -10.05 45.28
N LEU A 428 -15.08 -10.43 46.55
CA LEU A 428 -14.41 -11.61 47.10
C LEU A 428 -15.01 -12.87 46.46
N VAL A 429 -14.15 -13.79 46.00
CA VAL A 429 -14.62 -15.06 45.42
C VAL A 429 -14.89 -16.05 46.56
N ASP A 430 -16.14 -16.36 46.84
CA ASP A 430 -16.55 -17.32 47.86
C ASP A 430 -16.09 -18.75 47.51
N GLY A 431 -15.66 -19.49 48.54
CA GLY A 431 -15.29 -20.89 48.42
C GLY A 431 -13.90 -21.19 47.81
N TYR A 432 -13.16 -20.18 47.40
CA TYR A 432 -11.79 -20.35 46.93
C TYR A 432 -10.76 -19.88 47.96
N ALA A 433 -10.56 -20.72 48.98
CA ALA A 433 -9.38 -20.64 49.80
C ALA A 433 -8.39 -21.77 49.37
N TYR A 434 -7.33 -21.41 48.65
CA TYR A 434 -6.27 -22.38 48.35
C TYR A 434 -5.30 -22.44 49.54
N SER A 435 -5.29 -23.59 50.22
CA SER A 435 -4.31 -23.88 51.27
C SER A 435 -3.11 -24.55 50.63
N GLY A 436 -2.01 -23.81 50.42
CA GLY A 436 -0.72 -24.31 49.91
C GLY A 436 0.41 -24.18 50.92
N LYS A 437 1.63 -24.46 50.51
CA LYS A 437 2.87 -24.30 51.29
C LYS A 437 3.09 -22.91 51.91
N ASN A 438 2.38 -21.89 51.40
CA ASN A 438 2.47 -20.49 51.79
C ASN A 438 1.23 -19.96 52.55
N GLY A 439 0.42 -20.85 53.13
CA GLY A 439 -0.79 -20.51 53.84
C GLY A 439 -2.04 -20.39 52.96
N THR A 440 -3.13 -19.91 53.50
CA THR A 440 -4.41 -19.76 52.82
C THR A 440 -4.43 -18.46 51.99
N THR A 441 -4.88 -18.53 50.72
CA THR A 441 -5.06 -17.33 49.86
C THR A 441 -6.51 -17.20 49.45
N LYS A 442 -6.98 -15.97 49.34
CA LYS A 442 -8.28 -15.60 48.83
C LYS A 442 -8.15 -14.78 47.53
N ALA A 443 -9.11 -14.92 46.65
CA ALA A 443 -9.14 -14.19 45.37
C ALA A 443 -10.19 -13.10 45.37
N VAL A 444 -9.86 -11.95 44.89
CA VAL A 444 -10.78 -10.85 44.56
C VAL A 444 -10.94 -10.81 43.08
N ARG A 445 -12.15 -10.72 42.57
CA ARG A 445 -12.50 -10.75 41.14
C ARG A 445 -13.27 -9.51 40.71
N PHE A 446 -13.03 -9.03 39.53
CA PHE A 446 -13.86 -8.09 38.78
C PHE A 446 -13.96 -8.48 37.31
N GLY A 447 -14.84 -7.86 36.55
CA GLY A 447 -15.00 -8.14 35.13
C GLY A 447 -15.31 -6.90 34.31
N ILE A 448 -15.09 -6.99 33.04
CA ILE A 448 -15.49 -5.99 32.04
C ILE A 448 -16.99 -6.17 31.77
N GLU A 449 -17.81 -5.13 32.01
CA GLU A 449 -19.26 -5.24 31.79
C GLU A 449 -19.59 -5.73 30.37
N SER A 450 -20.45 -6.74 30.30
CA SER A 450 -20.76 -7.48 29.05
C SER A 450 -21.81 -6.83 28.15
N ASN A 451 -22.27 -5.60 28.42
CA ASN A 451 -23.13 -4.91 27.48
C ASN A 451 -22.39 -4.65 26.16
N ALA A 452 -23.10 -4.74 25.03
CA ALA A 452 -22.50 -4.77 23.71
C ALA A 452 -21.63 -3.54 23.36
N GLU A 453 -22.01 -2.36 23.82
CA GLU A 453 -21.28 -1.12 23.58
C GLU A 453 -19.97 -1.08 24.35
N ASN A 454 -20.01 -1.45 25.62
CA ASN A 454 -18.82 -1.51 26.47
C ASN A 454 -17.85 -2.61 26.01
N MET A 455 -18.38 -3.78 25.64
CA MET A 455 -17.59 -4.87 25.08
C MET A 455 -16.94 -4.46 23.77
N LEU A 456 -17.68 -3.79 22.87
CA LEU A 456 -17.11 -3.29 21.63
C LEU A 456 -15.97 -2.29 21.91
N ARG A 457 -16.21 -1.35 22.80
CA ARG A 457 -15.18 -0.37 23.21
C ARG A 457 -13.95 -1.08 23.76
N PHE A 458 -14.12 -1.99 24.69
CA PHE A 458 -13.01 -2.76 25.26
C PHE A 458 -12.23 -3.53 24.19
N LEU A 459 -12.92 -4.30 23.35
CA LEU A 459 -12.29 -5.17 22.36
C LEU A 459 -11.63 -4.41 21.21
N SER A 460 -12.23 -3.28 20.78
CA SER A 460 -11.72 -2.48 19.65
C SER A 460 -10.63 -1.48 20.03
N THR A 461 -10.56 -1.02 21.29
CA THR A 461 -9.64 0.05 21.71
C THR A 461 -8.60 -0.34 22.74
N VAL A 462 -8.93 -1.24 23.66
CA VAL A 462 -8.00 -1.74 24.70
C VAL A 462 -7.42 -3.08 24.29
N GLY A 463 -8.24 -4.07 24.14
CA GLY A 463 -7.89 -5.42 23.71
C GLY A 463 -6.89 -6.15 24.61
N TYR A 464 -6.08 -6.98 23.99
CA TYR A 464 -5.03 -7.79 24.62
C TYR A 464 -3.71 -7.58 23.90
N VAL A 465 -2.58 -7.78 24.59
CA VAL A 465 -1.23 -7.76 24.03
C VAL A 465 -0.45 -8.95 24.60
N TYR A 466 0.41 -9.56 23.82
CA TYR A 466 1.17 -10.76 24.12
C TYR A 466 0.34 -12.03 24.31
N SER A 467 -0.86 -12.09 23.76
CA SER A 467 -1.65 -13.31 23.65
C SER A 467 -2.33 -13.36 22.30
N LYS A 468 -1.73 -13.97 21.31
CA LYS A 468 -2.23 -14.02 19.93
C LYS A 468 -3.64 -14.57 19.82
N GLU A 469 -3.95 -15.60 20.58
CA GLU A 469 -5.31 -16.17 20.61
C GLU A 469 -6.34 -15.14 21.11
N LYS A 470 -6.02 -14.43 22.19
CA LYS A 470 -6.92 -13.43 22.75
C LYS A 470 -7.04 -12.21 21.83
N GLU A 471 -5.95 -11.76 21.22
CA GLU A 471 -5.90 -10.66 20.24
C GLU A 471 -6.76 -10.97 19.02
N MET A 472 -6.60 -12.13 18.42
CA MET A 472 -7.41 -12.57 17.27
C MET A 472 -8.89 -12.69 17.62
N LEU A 473 -9.24 -13.32 18.74
CA LEU A 473 -10.62 -13.47 19.15
C LEU A 473 -11.25 -12.12 19.49
N ALA A 474 -10.51 -11.19 20.10
CA ALA A 474 -10.98 -9.85 20.40
C ALA A 474 -11.28 -9.05 19.13
N SER A 475 -10.43 -9.14 18.12
CA SER A 475 -10.62 -8.48 16.83
C SER A 475 -11.86 -9.02 16.11
N ILE A 476 -12.02 -10.31 15.98
CA ILE A 476 -13.20 -10.92 15.34
C ILE A 476 -14.48 -10.66 16.14
N ALA A 477 -14.41 -10.71 17.47
CA ALA A 477 -15.54 -10.38 18.34
C ALA A 477 -15.95 -8.90 18.20
N SER A 478 -14.98 -8.00 17.99
CA SER A 478 -15.25 -6.60 17.68
C SER A 478 -15.99 -6.44 16.35
N LEU A 479 -15.57 -7.13 15.28
CA LEU A 479 -16.28 -7.13 13.99
C LEU A 479 -17.71 -7.66 14.14
N TYR A 480 -17.91 -8.70 14.94
CA TYR A 480 -19.25 -9.25 15.24
C TYR A 480 -20.14 -8.26 15.98
N LEU A 481 -19.60 -7.56 16.97
CA LEU A 481 -20.34 -6.56 17.73
C LEU A 481 -20.66 -5.33 16.86
N CYS A 482 -19.75 -4.92 15.97
CA CYS A 482 -20.00 -3.90 14.95
C CYS A 482 -21.17 -4.32 14.05
N PHE A 483 -21.13 -5.51 13.47
CA PHE A 483 -22.19 -6.09 12.65
C PHE A 483 -23.54 -6.09 13.36
N THR A 484 -23.60 -6.63 14.57
CA THR A 484 -24.84 -6.68 15.34
C THR A 484 -25.35 -5.30 15.76
N SER A 485 -24.45 -4.33 15.98
CA SER A 485 -24.78 -2.95 16.29
C SER A 485 -25.43 -2.24 15.09
N VAL A 486 -24.90 -2.45 13.88
CA VAL A 486 -25.49 -1.93 12.65
C VAL A 486 -26.92 -2.46 12.46
N ILE A 487 -27.12 -3.76 12.65
CA ILE A 487 -28.46 -4.36 12.53
C ILE A 487 -29.41 -3.79 13.58
N LYS A 488 -28.97 -3.64 14.82
CA LYS A 488 -29.80 -3.04 15.89
C LYS A 488 -30.24 -1.63 15.54
N LYS A 489 -29.32 -0.80 15.01
CA LYS A 489 -29.61 0.57 14.57
C LYS A 489 -30.58 0.59 13.38
N GLN A 490 -30.41 -0.28 12.43
CA GLN A 490 -31.32 -0.45 11.30
C GLN A 490 -32.71 -0.88 11.74
N ARG A 491 -32.82 -1.81 12.69
CA ARG A 491 -34.10 -2.23 13.30
C ARG A 491 -34.81 -1.10 14.03
N GLU A 492 -34.06 -0.26 14.74
CA GLU A 492 -34.64 0.92 15.42
C GLU A 492 -35.16 1.93 14.37
N ASN A 493 -34.40 2.15 13.31
CA ASN A 493 -34.85 2.98 12.18
C ASN A 493 -36.11 2.39 11.51
N ALA A 494 -36.15 1.10 11.26
CA ALA A 494 -37.31 0.42 10.68
C ALA A 494 -38.55 0.54 11.60
N ARG A 495 -38.37 0.42 12.91
CA ARG A 495 -39.41 0.65 13.90
C ARG A 495 -39.99 2.06 13.81
N ASN A 496 -39.09 3.06 13.78
CA ASN A 496 -39.50 4.47 13.72
C ASN A 496 -40.18 4.78 12.38
N THR A 497 -39.66 4.25 11.28
CA THR A 497 -40.30 4.37 9.96
C THR A 497 -41.67 3.73 9.92
N ALA A 498 -41.84 2.53 10.46
CA ALA A 498 -43.14 1.85 10.53
C ALA A 498 -44.19 2.67 11.30
N ARG A 499 -43.79 3.29 12.40
CA ARG A 499 -44.67 4.16 13.21
C ARG A 499 -45.06 5.42 12.45
N VAL A 500 -44.10 6.07 11.77
CA VAL A 500 -44.35 7.28 10.96
C VAL A 500 -45.26 6.93 9.78
N MET A 501 -45.03 5.85 9.08
CA MET A 501 -45.93 5.41 8.00
C MET A 501 -47.34 5.13 8.48
N TYR A 502 -47.45 4.47 9.62
CA TYR A 502 -48.75 4.16 10.20
C TYR A 502 -49.49 5.43 10.65
N SER A 503 -48.84 6.37 11.32
CA SER A 503 -49.41 7.65 11.71
C SER A 503 -49.83 8.52 10.53
N ASN A 504 -49.18 8.35 9.38
CA ASN A 504 -49.52 9.01 8.10
C ASN A 504 -50.61 8.28 7.32
N GLY A 505 -51.29 7.25 7.92
CA GLY A 505 -52.40 6.53 7.29
C GLY A 505 -52.02 5.37 6.36
N THR A 506 -50.74 4.99 6.29
CA THR A 506 -50.33 3.81 5.51
C THR A 506 -50.83 2.55 6.22
N SER A 507 -51.48 1.65 5.47
CA SER A 507 -52.02 0.40 6.03
C SER A 507 -50.89 -0.52 6.53
N SER A 508 -51.12 -1.26 7.63
CA SER A 508 -50.16 -2.22 8.19
C SER A 508 -49.67 -3.25 7.14
N ARG A 509 -50.52 -3.67 6.22
CA ARG A 509 -50.17 -4.59 5.12
C ARG A 509 -49.16 -3.98 4.16
N GLN A 510 -49.28 -2.71 3.82
CA GLN A 510 -48.33 -1.99 3.01
C GLN A 510 -47.00 -1.75 3.73
N ILE A 511 -47.04 -1.43 5.02
CA ILE A 511 -45.84 -1.26 5.84
C ILE A 511 -45.05 -2.56 5.93
N LEU A 512 -45.75 -3.70 6.14
CA LEU A 512 -45.14 -5.02 6.15
C LEU A 512 -44.46 -5.34 4.81
N ALA A 513 -45.15 -5.09 3.70
CA ALA A 513 -44.62 -5.33 2.35
C ALA A 513 -43.38 -4.48 2.02
N THR A 514 -43.28 -3.28 2.61
CA THR A 514 -42.19 -2.31 2.35
C THR A 514 -40.98 -2.54 3.24
N LEU A 515 -41.18 -2.92 4.51
CA LEU A 515 -40.12 -2.93 5.52
C LEU A 515 -39.65 -4.33 5.92
N THR A 516 -40.33 -5.41 5.52
CA THR A 516 -39.92 -6.78 5.89
C THR A 516 -38.67 -7.19 5.11
N ASP A 517 -37.66 -7.68 5.80
CA ASP A 517 -36.46 -8.32 5.23
C ASP A 517 -35.93 -9.44 6.16
N ASP A 518 -34.76 -9.95 5.89
CA ASP A 518 -34.15 -11.03 6.70
C ASP A 518 -33.95 -10.68 8.18
N TYR A 519 -33.83 -9.40 8.50
CA TYR A 519 -33.60 -8.88 9.86
C TYR A 519 -34.86 -8.25 10.49
N TYR A 520 -35.88 -7.96 9.70
CA TYR A 520 -37.10 -7.28 10.11
C TYR A 520 -38.30 -8.17 9.77
N THR A 521 -38.54 -9.15 10.63
CA THR A 521 -39.67 -10.08 10.46
C THR A 521 -41.00 -9.36 10.51
N PRO A 522 -42.05 -9.90 9.83
CA PRO A 522 -43.41 -9.33 9.91
C PRO A 522 -43.88 -9.06 11.34
N SER A 523 -43.65 -10.01 12.23
CA SER A 523 -43.98 -9.88 13.65
C SER A 523 -43.26 -8.73 14.36
N PHE A 524 -41.98 -8.47 13.98
CA PHE A 524 -41.24 -7.32 14.50
C PHE A 524 -41.86 -5.99 14.07
N ILE A 525 -42.25 -5.88 12.79
CA ILE A 525 -42.87 -4.67 12.24
C ILE A 525 -44.26 -4.45 12.86
N GLU A 526 -45.09 -5.49 12.99
CA GLU A 526 -46.40 -5.43 13.68
C GLU A 526 -46.25 -4.95 15.12
N HIS A 527 -45.35 -5.55 15.88
CA HIS A 527 -45.07 -5.09 17.26
C HIS A 527 -44.52 -3.66 17.31
N SER A 528 -43.84 -3.22 16.28
CA SER A 528 -43.32 -1.84 16.19
C SER A 528 -44.46 -0.82 16.01
N ILE A 529 -45.53 -1.21 15.30
CA ILE A 529 -46.73 -0.37 15.08
C ILE A 529 -47.63 -0.35 16.33
N TRP A 530 -47.90 -1.51 16.93
CA TRP A 530 -48.96 -1.67 17.91
C TRP A 530 -48.52 -1.73 19.38
N SER A 531 -47.22 -1.86 19.63
CA SER A 531 -46.67 -2.09 20.97
C SER A 531 -45.39 -1.30 21.20
N ASP A 532 -45.22 -0.72 22.39
CA ASP A 532 -44.00 -0.11 22.87
C ASP A 532 -42.96 -1.12 23.34
N ARG A 533 -43.22 -2.42 23.20
CA ARG A 533 -42.33 -3.46 23.67
C ARG A 533 -41.04 -3.43 22.87
N LYS A 534 -39.92 -3.02 23.48
CA LYS A 534 -38.59 -3.19 22.94
C LYS A 534 -38.24 -4.67 22.92
N SER A 535 -38.12 -5.26 21.73
CA SER A 535 -37.62 -6.61 21.61
C SER A 535 -36.08 -6.57 21.55
N PRO A 536 -35.37 -7.09 22.56
CA PRO A 536 -33.92 -7.12 22.59
C PRO A 536 -33.34 -8.18 21.67
N ARG A 537 -34.13 -9.13 21.16
CA ARG A 537 -33.64 -10.19 20.28
C ARG A 537 -33.62 -9.76 18.82
N VAL A 538 -32.49 -9.92 18.19
CA VAL A 538 -32.30 -9.74 16.74
C VAL A 538 -32.39 -11.12 16.09
N TRP A 539 -33.40 -11.34 15.23
CA TRP A 539 -33.56 -12.56 14.44
C TRP A 539 -32.69 -12.48 13.19
N GLY A 540 -32.29 -13.64 12.65
CA GLY A 540 -31.53 -13.74 11.40
C GLY A 540 -30.04 -13.45 11.57
N VAL A 541 -29.56 -13.08 12.77
CA VAL A 541 -28.13 -12.90 13.03
C VAL A 541 -27.46 -14.25 13.23
N MET A 542 -26.41 -14.45 12.52
CA MET A 542 -25.52 -15.61 12.61
C MET A 542 -24.92 -15.75 14.00
N ARG A 543 -24.69 -16.97 14.46
CA ARG A 543 -23.98 -17.21 15.72
C ARG A 543 -22.51 -16.81 15.59
N PHE A 544 -21.88 -16.38 16.67
CA PHE A 544 -20.48 -15.92 16.66
C PHE A 544 -19.51 -16.92 16.05
N ASN A 545 -19.63 -18.21 16.37
CA ASN A 545 -18.76 -19.24 15.82
C ASN A 545 -18.96 -19.44 14.31
N GLU A 546 -20.19 -19.36 13.82
CA GLU A 546 -20.52 -19.41 12.40
C GLU A 546 -19.98 -18.17 11.68
N PHE A 547 -20.19 -17.00 12.26
CA PHE A 547 -19.66 -15.74 11.77
C PHE A 547 -18.13 -15.77 11.68
N MET A 548 -17.46 -16.24 12.71
CA MET A 548 -16.01 -16.35 12.71
C MET A 548 -15.49 -17.30 11.60
N GLN A 549 -16.17 -18.42 11.37
CA GLN A 549 -15.82 -19.35 10.31
C GLN A 549 -16.03 -18.76 8.90
N GLU A 550 -17.06 -17.94 8.73
CA GLU A 550 -17.39 -17.36 7.42
C GLU A 550 -16.48 -16.21 7.04
N ILE A 551 -16.10 -15.36 7.99
CA ILE A 551 -15.39 -14.10 7.66
C ILE A 551 -13.88 -14.17 7.85
N SER A 552 -13.34 -15.05 8.71
CA SER A 552 -11.94 -15.02 9.15
C SER A 552 -10.94 -15.22 8.00
N ILE A 553 -9.98 -14.29 7.91
CA ILE A 553 -8.86 -14.37 6.96
C ILE A 553 -7.59 -14.87 7.68
N GLY A 554 -7.39 -14.48 8.91
CA GLY A 554 -6.24 -14.77 9.77
C GLY A 554 -5.89 -13.55 10.62
N ASP A 555 -5.19 -13.74 11.71
CA ASP A 555 -4.66 -12.71 12.64
C ASP A 555 -5.66 -11.60 13.03
N GLY A 556 -6.94 -11.95 13.16
CA GLY A 556 -8.00 -11.02 13.54
C GLY A 556 -8.60 -10.20 12.38
N TYR A 557 -8.22 -10.47 11.14
CA TYR A 557 -8.85 -9.90 9.95
C TYR A 557 -10.06 -10.72 9.51
N GLY A 558 -11.05 -10.03 8.96
CA GLY A 558 -12.26 -10.64 8.42
C GLY A 558 -12.73 -9.97 7.15
N TRP A 559 -13.45 -10.73 6.31
CA TRP A 559 -14.10 -10.22 5.11
C TRP A 559 -15.35 -9.42 5.45
N ASP A 560 -15.34 -8.13 5.17
CA ASP A 560 -16.40 -7.17 5.43
C ASP A 560 -17.08 -6.73 4.13
N GLN A 561 -18.34 -7.06 3.98
CA GLN A 561 -19.08 -6.85 2.75
C GLN A 561 -19.54 -5.40 2.59
N ILE A 562 -19.36 -4.81 1.41
CA ILE A 562 -19.84 -3.48 1.06
C ILE A 562 -21.37 -3.49 0.97
N THR A 563 -22.02 -2.59 1.69
CA THR A 563 -23.49 -2.42 1.71
C THR A 563 -23.97 -1.14 1.05
N LYS A 564 -23.09 -0.13 0.93
CA LYS A 564 -23.45 1.15 0.30
C LYS A 564 -22.21 1.83 -0.27
N ILE A 565 -22.38 2.46 -1.43
CA ILE A 565 -21.37 3.34 -2.05
C ILE A 565 -22.07 4.64 -2.44
N GLU A 566 -21.60 5.74 -1.92
CA GLU A 566 -22.10 7.09 -2.19
C GLU A 566 -21.03 7.91 -2.88
N LYS A 567 -21.43 8.70 -3.84
CA LYS A 567 -20.57 9.68 -4.50
C LYS A 567 -20.72 11.02 -3.81
N ILE A 568 -19.61 11.61 -3.41
CA ILE A 568 -19.56 12.89 -2.72
C ILE A 568 -18.70 13.81 -3.55
N ASP A 569 -19.23 14.99 -3.90
CA ASP A 569 -18.44 16.04 -4.53
C ASP A 569 -17.56 16.69 -3.45
N TYR A 570 -16.27 16.73 -3.72
CA TYR A 570 -15.26 17.14 -2.76
C TYR A 570 -14.26 18.10 -3.41
N ASP A 571 -14.06 19.25 -2.79
CA ASP A 571 -12.99 20.21 -3.11
C ASP A 571 -12.13 20.39 -1.86
N GLY A 572 -10.99 19.74 -1.84
CA GLY A 572 -10.11 19.75 -0.70
C GLY A 572 -8.82 18.98 -0.97
N TYR A 573 -8.01 18.77 0.04
CA TYR A 573 -6.81 17.94 -0.07
C TYR A 573 -7.11 16.47 0.18
N VAL A 574 -6.44 15.61 -0.55
CA VAL A 574 -6.46 14.16 -0.40
C VAL A 574 -5.03 13.66 -0.21
N TYR A 575 -4.85 12.53 0.45
CA TYR A 575 -3.57 12.04 0.92
C TYR A 575 -3.32 10.58 0.56
N ASP A 576 -2.07 10.21 0.35
CA ASP A 576 -1.62 8.84 0.19
C ASP A 576 -0.33 8.57 0.97
N LEU A 577 -0.08 7.33 1.29
CA LEU A 577 1.14 6.88 1.96
C LEU A 577 1.88 5.86 1.09
N THR A 578 3.11 6.15 0.75
CA THR A 578 4.01 5.15 0.18
C THR A 578 4.64 4.34 1.30
N ILE A 579 4.38 3.05 1.32
CA ILE A 579 4.76 2.14 2.41
C ILE A 579 6.00 1.32 2.08
N ASN A 580 6.88 1.15 3.07
CA ASN A 580 8.17 0.49 2.99
C ASN A 580 8.12 -1.03 3.25
N ASP A 581 7.18 -1.75 2.65
CA ASP A 581 7.18 -3.21 2.72
C ASP A 581 6.73 -3.86 1.40
N HIS A 582 6.93 -5.18 1.29
CA HIS A 582 6.65 -5.93 0.07
C HIS A 582 5.16 -6.08 -0.29
N ASN A 583 4.27 -5.73 0.62
CA ASN A 583 2.82 -5.81 0.38
C ASN A 583 2.27 -4.50 -0.17
N HIS A 584 3.01 -3.39 -0.02
CA HIS A 584 2.64 -2.05 -0.51
C HIS A 584 1.24 -1.63 -0.12
N ASN A 585 0.86 -1.97 1.09
CA ASN A 585 -0.44 -1.68 1.64
C ASN A 585 -0.33 -1.14 3.06
N PHE A 586 -1.33 -0.43 3.47
CA PHE A 586 -1.48 0.04 4.84
C PHE A 586 -2.94 -0.04 5.27
N ILE A 587 -3.17 0.06 6.54
CA ILE A 587 -4.50 -0.08 7.10
C ILE A 587 -5.13 1.30 7.29
N ALA A 588 -6.08 1.62 6.42
CA ALA A 588 -6.82 2.88 6.38
C ALA A 588 -8.27 2.66 6.80
N ASN A 589 -8.71 3.26 7.90
CA ASN A 589 -10.03 3.01 8.50
C ASN A 589 -10.32 1.50 8.68
N GLY A 590 -9.26 0.71 8.83
CA GLY A 590 -9.33 -0.74 8.93
C GLY A 590 -9.29 -1.52 7.60
N ILE A 591 -9.02 -0.90 6.43
CA ILE A 591 -9.02 -1.49 5.06
C ILE A 591 -7.64 -1.36 4.38
N VAL A 592 -7.28 -2.26 3.46
CA VAL A 592 -5.92 -2.39 2.83
C VAL A 592 -5.81 -1.98 1.35
N VAL A 593 -4.59 -1.38 0.85
CA VAL A 593 -4.44 -0.68 -0.49
C VAL A 593 -3.10 -0.64 -1.19
N SER A 594 -2.49 -0.35 -2.96
CA SER A 594 -1.21 -0.35 -3.87
C SER A 594 -0.87 0.23 -5.27
N ASN A 595 0.76 0.06 -7.72
CA ASN A 595 1.21 0.52 -9.14
C ASN A 595 2.03 -0.02 -10.33
N CYS A 596 3.23 0.66 -12.92
CA CYS A 596 3.59 0.39 -14.38
C CYS A 596 4.78 0.63 -15.41
N GLY A 597 5.23 0.24 -17.75
CA GLY A 597 5.87 0.54 -19.11
C GLY A 597 5.78 -0.37 -20.37
N VAL A 598 6.46 -0.39 -21.95
CA VAL A 598 6.09 -1.05 -23.31
C VAL A 598 7.23 -1.67 -24.16
N ARG A 599 6.98 -2.82 -25.07
CA ARG A 599 7.87 -3.51 -26.04
C ARG A 599 7.09 -4.20 -27.19
N LEU A 600 7.66 -4.35 -28.43
CA LEU A 600 7.05 -5.02 -29.59
C LEU A 600 7.91 -6.15 -30.18
N LEU A 601 7.32 -7.33 -30.43
CA LEU A 601 7.89 -8.47 -31.16
C LEU A 601 7.18 -8.70 -32.49
N ARG A 602 7.88 -9.20 -33.52
CA ARG A 602 7.32 -9.72 -34.76
C ARG A 602 7.29 -11.26 -34.79
N THR A 603 6.53 -11.83 -35.70
CA THR A 603 6.52 -13.28 -35.99
C THR A 603 6.45 -13.53 -37.50
N ASN A 604 6.75 -14.75 -37.95
CA ASN A 604 6.51 -15.19 -39.35
C ASN A 604 5.08 -15.72 -39.56
N LEU A 605 4.24 -15.70 -38.55
CA LEU A 605 2.88 -16.18 -38.63
C LEU A 605 1.95 -15.14 -39.26
N THR A 606 1.00 -15.64 -40.05
CA THR A 606 -0.09 -14.82 -40.57
C THR A 606 -1.29 -14.80 -39.61
N GLU A 607 -2.17 -13.82 -39.78
CA GLU A 607 -3.44 -13.77 -39.03
C GLU A 607 -4.19 -15.10 -39.11
N LYS A 608 -4.20 -15.73 -40.29
CA LYS A 608 -4.90 -17.01 -40.50
C LYS A 608 -4.32 -18.13 -39.65
N ASP A 609 -3.00 -18.23 -39.56
CA ASP A 609 -2.32 -19.23 -38.73
C ASP A 609 -2.65 -19.08 -37.24
N VAL A 610 -2.71 -17.86 -36.79
CA VAL A 610 -2.95 -17.54 -35.37
C VAL A 610 -4.45 -17.64 -34.99
N ARG A 611 -5.35 -17.26 -35.89
CA ARG A 611 -6.79 -17.32 -35.63
C ARG A 611 -7.27 -18.72 -35.27
N LEU A 612 -6.72 -19.76 -35.88
CA LEU A 612 -7.08 -21.16 -35.62
C LEU A 612 -6.71 -21.61 -34.20
N LYS A 613 -5.72 -20.99 -33.58
CA LYS A 613 -5.19 -21.33 -32.25
C LYS A 613 -5.22 -20.17 -31.26
N LEU A 614 -5.91 -19.09 -31.61
CA LEU A 614 -5.88 -17.84 -30.85
C LEU A 614 -6.33 -18.02 -29.38
N LYS A 615 -7.35 -18.80 -29.18
CA LYS A 615 -7.86 -19.06 -27.82
C LYS A 615 -6.87 -19.84 -26.96
N ASP A 616 -6.22 -20.82 -27.55
CA ASP A 616 -5.21 -21.64 -26.87
C ASP A 616 -3.96 -20.80 -26.58
N LEU A 617 -3.57 -19.96 -27.53
CA LEU A 617 -2.43 -19.04 -27.39
C LEU A 617 -2.65 -18.01 -26.28
N VAL A 618 -3.76 -17.33 -26.27
CA VAL A 618 -4.09 -16.34 -25.23
C VAL A 618 -4.23 -17.00 -23.85
N ASN A 619 -4.73 -18.22 -23.79
CA ASN A 619 -4.80 -18.99 -22.55
C ASN A 619 -3.42 -19.40 -22.05
N ASP A 620 -2.54 -19.85 -22.91
CA ASP A 620 -1.18 -20.27 -22.55
C ASP A 620 -0.32 -19.07 -22.12
N LEU A 621 -0.40 -17.96 -22.83
CA LEU A 621 0.24 -16.69 -22.49
C LEU A 621 -0.21 -16.18 -21.12
N PHE A 622 -1.49 -16.20 -20.86
CA PHE A 622 -2.06 -15.77 -19.58
C PHE A 622 -1.60 -16.63 -18.39
N ASN A 623 -1.43 -17.94 -18.61
CA ASN A 623 -0.96 -18.87 -17.59
C ASN A 623 0.56 -18.78 -17.36
N SER A 624 1.33 -18.43 -18.40
CA SER A 624 2.80 -18.41 -18.39
C SER A 624 3.38 -17.08 -17.91
N ILE A 625 2.62 -15.99 -18.03
CA ILE A 625 3.05 -14.63 -17.66
C ILE A 625 2.24 -14.16 -16.46
N PRO A 626 2.80 -14.20 -15.25
CA PRO A 626 2.11 -13.74 -14.05
C PRO A 626 1.67 -12.28 -14.21
N SER A 627 0.37 -12.04 -14.07
CA SER A 627 -0.26 -10.75 -14.37
C SER A 627 -0.93 -10.16 -13.14
N GLY A 628 -1.06 -8.81 -13.06
CA GLY A 628 -1.78 -8.11 -12.01
C GLY A 628 -0.89 -7.46 -10.94
N VAL A 629 -1.53 -6.72 -10.03
CA VAL A 629 -0.85 -6.00 -8.94
C VAL A 629 -0.13 -6.99 -8.02
N GLY A 630 1.18 -6.74 -7.76
CA GLY A 630 1.98 -7.58 -6.87
C GLY A 630 2.31 -8.98 -7.41
N SER A 631 1.99 -9.27 -8.67
CA SER A 631 2.36 -10.52 -9.31
C SER A 631 3.88 -10.73 -9.26
N LYS A 632 4.30 -11.96 -9.01
CA LYS A 632 5.71 -12.35 -8.94
C LYS A 632 6.10 -13.05 -10.22
N GLY A 633 7.25 -12.67 -10.79
CA GLY A 633 7.85 -13.35 -11.91
C GLY A 633 8.20 -14.80 -11.58
N ALA A 634 8.33 -15.61 -12.61
CA ALA A 634 8.72 -17.02 -12.49
C ALA A 634 10.14 -17.19 -11.91
N VAL A 635 10.98 -16.16 -12.03
CA VAL A 635 12.38 -16.15 -11.54
C VAL A 635 12.47 -15.38 -10.22
N LYS A 636 13.08 -15.98 -9.22
CA LYS A 636 13.33 -15.37 -7.91
C LYS A 636 14.79 -14.92 -7.84
N LEU A 637 15.03 -13.62 -7.76
CA LEU A 637 16.36 -13.04 -7.61
C LEU A 637 16.76 -12.89 -6.14
N ASN A 638 18.02 -13.17 -5.82
CA ASN A 638 18.66 -12.64 -4.61
C ASN A 638 19.14 -11.20 -4.89
N TYR A 639 19.62 -10.47 -3.89
CA TYR A 639 20.02 -9.07 -4.05
C TYR A 639 21.24 -8.88 -4.97
N SER A 640 22.19 -9.79 -4.92
CA SER A 640 23.36 -9.73 -5.81
C SER A 640 22.96 -9.90 -7.28
N GLN A 641 22.06 -10.83 -7.56
CA GLN A 641 21.49 -10.99 -8.90
C GLN A 641 20.65 -9.81 -9.34
N LEU A 642 19.91 -9.20 -8.41
CA LEU A 642 19.18 -7.99 -8.72
C LEU A 642 20.14 -6.84 -9.06
N ASP A 643 21.21 -6.64 -8.31
CA ASP A 643 22.21 -5.62 -8.58
C ASP A 643 22.86 -5.80 -9.96
N GLU A 644 23.06 -7.04 -10.37
CA GLU A 644 23.48 -7.33 -11.73
C GLU A 644 22.45 -6.94 -12.77
N VAL A 645 21.17 -7.19 -12.54
CA VAL A 645 20.07 -6.74 -13.41
C VAL A 645 20.07 -5.22 -13.51
N LEU A 646 20.26 -4.52 -12.40
CA LEU A 646 20.25 -3.06 -12.32
C LEU A 646 21.40 -2.43 -13.11
N VAL A 647 22.53 -3.11 -13.22
CA VAL A 647 23.73 -2.64 -13.94
C VAL A 647 23.73 -3.12 -15.39
N LYS A 648 23.41 -4.38 -15.65
CA LYS A 648 23.57 -5.03 -16.95
C LYS A 648 22.33 -4.97 -17.85
N GLY A 649 21.16 -4.60 -17.30
CA GLY A 649 19.92 -4.51 -18.06
C GLY A 649 19.59 -5.81 -18.80
N VAL A 650 19.17 -5.71 -20.06
CA VAL A 650 18.80 -6.85 -20.93
C VAL A 650 19.95 -7.87 -21.04
N ASN A 651 21.19 -7.43 -21.01
CA ASN A 651 22.36 -8.30 -21.08
C ASN A 651 22.42 -9.31 -19.93
N TRP A 652 21.91 -8.96 -18.76
CA TRP A 652 21.78 -9.95 -17.68
C TRP A 652 20.82 -11.09 -18.07
N ALA A 653 19.67 -10.75 -18.63
CA ALA A 653 18.69 -11.75 -19.06
C ALA A 653 19.26 -12.66 -20.16
N ILE A 654 19.97 -12.09 -21.12
CA ILE A 654 20.64 -12.82 -22.21
C ILE A 654 21.69 -13.80 -21.66
N ASN A 655 22.55 -13.33 -20.77
CA ASN A 655 23.61 -14.15 -20.16
C ASN A 655 23.06 -15.30 -19.29
N ASN A 656 21.80 -15.20 -18.88
CA ASN A 656 21.11 -16.26 -18.13
C ASN A 656 20.14 -17.08 -19.01
N GLY A 657 20.25 -17.00 -20.33
CA GLY A 657 19.48 -17.82 -21.29
C GLY A 657 18.04 -17.35 -21.54
N TYR A 658 17.71 -16.12 -21.21
CA TYR A 658 16.36 -15.54 -21.41
C TYR A 658 16.25 -14.61 -22.64
N GLY A 659 17.08 -14.81 -23.63
CA GLY A 659 17.07 -14.07 -24.90
C GLY A 659 18.35 -14.24 -25.70
N THR A 660 18.47 -13.48 -26.80
CA THR A 660 19.64 -13.47 -27.70
C THR A 660 20.26 -12.08 -27.75
N THR A 661 21.51 -11.97 -28.23
CA THR A 661 22.19 -10.68 -28.43
C THR A 661 21.41 -9.75 -29.36
N ASP A 662 20.74 -10.30 -30.38
CA ASP A 662 19.88 -9.55 -31.28
C ASP A 662 18.73 -8.80 -30.56
N ASP A 663 18.30 -9.29 -29.40
CA ASP A 663 17.29 -8.58 -28.60
C ASP A 663 17.86 -7.31 -27.98
N ALA A 664 19.11 -7.30 -27.55
CA ALA A 664 19.77 -6.10 -27.02
C ALA A 664 20.02 -5.07 -28.14
N ASP A 665 20.43 -5.51 -29.30
CA ASP A 665 20.81 -4.68 -30.45
C ASP A 665 19.67 -3.80 -30.99
N VAL A 666 18.43 -4.13 -30.69
CA VAL A 666 17.24 -3.38 -31.10
C VAL A 666 16.46 -2.79 -29.93
N CYS A 667 17.06 -2.74 -28.73
CA CYS A 667 16.54 -1.95 -27.63
C CYS A 667 17.07 -0.53 -27.61
N GLU A 668 16.32 0.41 -27.11
CA GLU A 668 16.83 1.73 -26.74
C GLU A 668 18.04 1.58 -25.82
N GLU A 669 19.16 2.28 -26.07
CA GLU A 669 20.43 2.15 -25.32
C GLU A 669 21.03 0.72 -25.38
N ASN A 670 20.71 -0.06 -26.40
CA ASN A 670 21.07 -1.48 -26.51
C ASN A 670 20.65 -2.28 -25.24
N GLY A 671 19.55 -1.86 -24.64
CA GLY A 671 18.97 -2.53 -23.46
C GLY A 671 19.74 -2.35 -22.15
N GLN A 672 20.75 -1.48 -22.14
CA GLN A 672 21.58 -1.17 -20.99
C GLN A 672 21.98 0.30 -20.97
N ILE A 673 21.48 1.08 -20.05
CA ILE A 673 21.99 2.42 -19.80
C ILE A 673 23.16 2.35 -18.82
N ARG A 674 24.32 2.91 -19.24
CA ARG A 674 25.52 2.96 -18.42
C ARG A 674 25.38 3.94 -17.25
N ASN A 675 26.27 3.85 -16.27
CA ASN A 675 26.28 4.69 -15.06
C ASN A 675 25.07 4.48 -14.10
N ALA A 676 24.34 3.40 -14.28
CA ALA A 676 23.39 2.94 -13.25
C ALA A 676 24.18 2.46 -12.01
N ASP A 677 23.78 2.90 -10.83
CA ASP A 677 24.47 2.54 -9.57
C ASP A 677 23.47 1.95 -8.56
N PRO A 678 23.54 0.64 -8.31
CA PRO A 678 22.69 -0.03 -7.32
C PRO A 678 22.82 0.57 -5.91
N ASN A 679 23.95 1.16 -5.54
CA ASN A 679 24.17 1.77 -4.23
C ASN A 679 23.35 3.05 -4.03
N LYS A 680 22.84 3.62 -5.13
CA LYS A 680 21.96 4.80 -5.09
C LYS A 680 20.49 4.42 -5.02
N VAL A 681 20.21 3.13 -4.93
CA VAL A 681 18.88 2.55 -4.80
C VAL A 681 18.65 2.07 -3.38
N SER A 682 17.53 2.44 -2.80
CA SER A 682 17.18 2.03 -1.43
C SER A 682 16.97 0.52 -1.31
N ASP A 683 17.26 -0.05 -0.16
CA ASP A 683 16.95 -1.46 0.14
C ASP A 683 15.48 -1.79 -0.07
N THR A 684 14.62 -0.82 0.08
CA THR A 684 13.19 -0.93 -0.19
C THR A 684 12.89 -1.16 -1.65
N ALA A 685 13.50 -0.39 -2.53
CA ALA A 685 13.35 -0.58 -3.98
C ALA A 685 13.87 -1.97 -4.38
N ARG A 686 14.98 -2.44 -3.82
CA ARG A 686 15.53 -3.79 -4.05
C ARG A 686 14.57 -4.90 -3.61
N LYS A 687 14.00 -4.80 -2.42
CA LYS A 687 12.97 -5.74 -1.89
C LYS A 687 11.73 -5.81 -2.78
N ARG A 688 11.36 -4.69 -3.38
CA ARG A 688 10.24 -4.60 -4.32
C ARG A 688 10.55 -5.25 -5.67
N GLY A 689 11.72 -4.96 -6.22
CA GLY A 689 12.12 -5.39 -7.56
C GLY A 689 12.41 -6.88 -7.66
N ALA A 690 13.18 -7.44 -6.73
CA ALA A 690 13.67 -8.80 -6.78
C ALA A 690 12.60 -9.88 -7.07
N PRO A 691 11.39 -9.84 -6.50
CA PRO A 691 10.36 -10.83 -6.79
C PRO A 691 9.53 -10.53 -8.04
N GLN A 692 9.63 -9.36 -8.67
CA GLN A 692 8.69 -8.92 -9.71
C GLN A 692 9.24 -9.01 -11.14
N LEU A 693 10.48 -9.40 -11.33
CA LEU A 693 11.08 -9.56 -12.66
C LEU A 693 10.34 -10.61 -13.49
N GLY A 694 9.95 -10.27 -14.72
CA GLY A 694 9.19 -11.16 -15.61
C GLY A 694 7.68 -11.24 -15.33
N SER A 695 7.09 -10.19 -14.77
CA SER A 695 5.65 -10.11 -14.50
C SER A 695 4.97 -8.92 -15.19
N LEU A 696 3.72 -9.11 -15.61
CA LEU A 696 2.86 -8.07 -16.21
C LEU A 696 2.11 -7.31 -15.12
N GLY A 697 2.07 -5.99 -15.18
CA GLY A 697 1.32 -5.14 -14.26
C GLY A 697 -0.18 -5.11 -14.53
N SER A 698 -0.90 -4.31 -13.75
CA SER A 698 -2.32 -4.00 -13.95
C SER A 698 -2.50 -2.61 -14.58
N GLY A 699 -3.73 -2.17 -14.76
CA GLY A 699 -4.11 -0.89 -15.34
C GLY A 699 -3.81 -0.80 -16.83
N ASN A 700 -3.07 0.22 -17.28
CA ASN A 700 -2.67 0.41 -18.67
C ASN A 700 -1.66 -0.65 -19.17
N HIS A 701 -1.18 -1.56 -18.33
CA HIS A 701 -0.34 -2.67 -18.76
C HIS A 701 -1.12 -3.75 -19.51
N PHE A 702 -0.54 -4.25 -20.57
CA PHE A 702 -1.13 -5.30 -21.39
C PHE A 702 -0.06 -6.06 -22.19
N LEU A 703 -0.43 -7.23 -22.68
CA LEU A 703 0.21 -7.93 -23.77
C LEU A 703 -0.83 -8.17 -24.85
N GLU A 704 -0.55 -7.71 -26.06
CA GLU A 704 -1.44 -7.85 -27.22
C GLU A 704 -0.79 -8.66 -28.33
N VAL A 705 -1.52 -9.65 -28.81
CA VAL A 705 -1.26 -10.29 -30.09
C VAL A 705 -1.98 -9.48 -31.16
N GLN A 706 -1.26 -8.93 -32.11
CA GLN A 706 -1.74 -7.98 -33.10
C GLN A 706 -1.46 -8.47 -34.52
N LYS A 707 -2.26 -8.07 -35.49
CA LYS A 707 -1.94 -8.19 -36.91
C LYS A 707 -1.46 -6.85 -37.47
N VAL A 708 -0.58 -6.88 -38.43
CA VAL A 708 -0.22 -5.74 -39.28
C VAL A 708 -1.36 -5.49 -40.26
N GLU A 709 -2.10 -4.41 -40.08
CA GLU A 709 -3.28 -4.07 -40.87
C GLU A 709 -2.91 -3.40 -42.17
N LYS A 710 -1.96 -2.44 -42.09
CA LYS A 710 -1.51 -1.65 -43.24
C LYS A 710 -0.09 -1.14 -43.08
N ILE A 711 0.66 -1.13 -44.16
CA ILE A 711 1.99 -0.54 -44.24
C ILE A 711 1.92 0.79 -44.99
N TYR A 712 2.64 1.78 -44.51
CA TYR A 712 2.75 3.14 -45.04
C TYR A 712 4.16 3.47 -45.52
N ASP A 713 5.18 2.79 -45.01
CA ASP A 713 6.59 2.89 -45.43
C ASP A 713 7.17 1.47 -45.64
N GLU A 714 7.20 1.04 -46.89
CA GLU A 714 7.63 -0.30 -47.26
C GLU A 714 9.11 -0.56 -46.98
N VAL A 715 9.97 0.48 -47.07
CA VAL A 715 11.40 0.35 -46.81
C VAL A 715 11.64 0.10 -45.31
N ALA A 716 10.99 0.87 -44.50
CA ALA A 716 11.07 0.72 -43.03
C ALA A 716 10.44 -0.60 -42.54
N ALA A 717 9.28 -0.95 -43.07
CA ALA A 717 8.59 -2.20 -42.72
C ALA A 717 9.44 -3.42 -43.09
N LYS A 718 10.08 -3.43 -44.27
CA LYS A 718 11.00 -4.48 -44.71
C LYS A 718 12.20 -4.60 -43.77
N ARG A 719 12.79 -3.47 -43.34
CA ARG A 719 13.90 -3.43 -42.37
C ARG A 719 13.48 -3.96 -41.00
N MET A 720 12.24 -3.69 -40.58
CA MET A 720 11.65 -4.20 -39.36
C MET A 720 11.25 -5.68 -39.48
N GLY A 721 11.16 -6.18 -40.71
CA GLY A 721 10.73 -7.55 -41.03
C GLY A 721 9.26 -7.81 -40.76
N ILE A 722 8.40 -6.82 -41.00
CA ILE A 722 6.94 -6.88 -40.88
C ILE A 722 6.30 -6.76 -42.28
N GLN A 723 5.18 -7.43 -42.47
CA GLN A 723 4.38 -7.46 -43.71
C GLN A 723 2.91 -7.35 -43.36
N GLU A 724 2.09 -6.85 -44.30
CA GLU A 724 0.65 -6.84 -44.11
C GLU A 724 0.12 -8.25 -43.87
N GLY A 725 -0.74 -8.40 -42.90
CA GLY A 725 -1.29 -9.69 -42.46
C GLY A 725 -0.39 -10.53 -41.55
N SER A 726 0.88 -10.12 -41.33
CA SER A 726 1.76 -10.80 -40.34
C SER A 726 1.34 -10.47 -38.90
N VAL A 727 1.68 -11.36 -37.98
CA VAL A 727 1.33 -11.23 -36.55
C VAL A 727 2.50 -10.68 -35.74
N THR A 728 2.20 -9.72 -34.87
CA THR A 728 3.11 -9.10 -33.91
C THR A 728 2.62 -9.25 -32.49
N VAL A 729 3.50 -9.07 -31.51
CA VAL A 729 3.12 -9.06 -30.08
C VAL A 729 3.63 -7.79 -29.44
N LEU A 730 2.73 -6.97 -28.90
CA LEU A 730 3.05 -5.74 -28.19
C LEU A 730 2.95 -5.95 -26.68
N ILE A 731 4.00 -5.60 -25.95
CA ILE A 731 4.10 -5.75 -24.48
C ILE A 731 4.21 -4.36 -23.86
N HIS A 732 3.23 -3.94 -23.13
CA HIS A 732 3.23 -2.71 -22.33
C HIS A 732 3.43 -3.04 -20.84
N CYS A 733 4.65 -2.82 -20.34
CA CYS A 733 5.03 -3.09 -18.93
C CYS A 733 6.26 -2.29 -18.53
N GLY A 734 6.43 -1.95 -17.26
CA GLY A 734 7.53 -1.11 -16.78
C GLY A 734 8.38 -1.74 -15.67
N SER A 735 9.02 -0.87 -14.89
CA SER A 735 9.90 -1.19 -13.78
C SER A 735 9.17 -1.74 -12.54
N ARG A 736 7.87 -1.97 -12.66
CA ARG A 736 7.05 -2.49 -11.57
C ARG A 736 7.22 -1.65 -10.27
N GLY A 737 7.05 -2.26 -9.13
CA GLY A 737 7.25 -1.60 -7.85
C GLY A 737 8.66 -1.07 -7.58
N PHE A 738 9.66 -1.50 -8.36
CA PHE A 738 11.05 -1.06 -8.24
C PHE A 738 11.24 0.42 -8.59
N GLY A 739 10.95 0.82 -9.83
CA GLY A 739 11.13 2.20 -10.26
C GLY A 739 10.16 3.18 -9.62
N HIS A 740 8.98 2.69 -9.26
CA HIS A 740 8.04 3.45 -8.46
C HIS A 740 8.66 3.87 -7.11
N GLN A 741 9.36 2.96 -6.45
CA GLN A 741 10.05 3.23 -5.19
C GLN A 741 11.20 4.22 -5.40
N VAL A 742 11.99 4.04 -6.44
CA VAL A 742 13.09 4.97 -6.78
C VAL A 742 12.58 6.39 -6.99
N CYS A 743 11.49 6.57 -7.74
CA CYS A 743 10.88 7.89 -7.94
C CYS A 743 10.40 8.52 -6.63
N SER A 744 9.75 7.75 -5.77
CA SER A 744 9.27 8.21 -4.45
C SER A 744 10.41 8.64 -3.53
N ASP A 745 11.50 7.89 -3.50
CA ASP A 745 12.67 8.19 -2.67
C ASP A 745 13.29 9.53 -3.07
N TYR A 746 13.42 9.75 -4.38
CA TYR A 746 14.06 10.98 -4.90
C TYR A 746 13.12 12.20 -4.97
N LEU A 747 11.80 12.03 -5.03
CA LEU A 747 10.86 13.13 -4.80
C LEU A 747 11.04 13.72 -3.42
N ARG A 748 11.11 12.89 -2.40
CA ARG A 748 11.33 13.31 -1.00
C ARG A 748 12.70 13.99 -0.81
N ILE A 749 13.75 13.43 -1.39
CA ILE A 749 15.10 14.04 -1.36
C ILE A 749 15.05 15.42 -2.04
N SER A 750 14.37 15.53 -3.17
CA SER A 750 14.23 16.81 -3.90
C SER A 750 13.40 17.83 -3.13
N GLU A 751 12.31 17.43 -2.49
CA GLU A 751 11.51 18.33 -1.63
C GLU A 751 12.32 18.85 -0.45
N GLY A 752 13.11 17.99 0.20
CA GLY A 752 14.03 18.39 1.28
C GLY A 752 15.13 19.34 0.79
N ALA A 753 15.61 19.17 -0.42
CA ALA A 753 16.67 19.94 -1.01
C ALA A 753 16.23 21.32 -1.57
N LEU A 754 14.94 21.55 -1.80
CA LEU A 754 14.42 22.85 -2.27
C LEU A 754 14.91 24.03 -1.41
N ARG A 755 14.92 23.85 -0.10
CA ARG A 755 15.42 24.86 0.85
C ARG A 755 16.94 25.03 0.76
N LYS A 756 17.68 23.92 0.59
CA LYS A 756 19.14 23.90 0.45
C LYS A 756 19.61 24.71 -0.75
N TYR A 757 18.87 24.61 -1.86
CA TYR A 757 19.19 25.30 -3.13
C TYR A 757 18.39 26.55 -3.38
N ASN A 758 17.61 27.04 -2.40
CA ASN A 758 16.78 28.25 -2.49
C ASN A 758 15.83 28.24 -3.71
N ILE A 759 15.23 27.10 -4.02
CA ILE A 759 14.33 26.90 -5.15
C ILE A 759 12.89 27.16 -4.70
N SER A 760 12.22 28.11 -5.36
CA SER A 760 10.79 28.41 -5.17
C SER A 760 10.02 27.90 -6.38
N LEU A 761 8.97 27.10 -6.16
CA LEU A 761 8.15 26.48 -7.19
C LEU A 761 6.68 26.88 -7.06
N PRO A 762 5.96 27.11 -8.18
CA PRO A 762 4.53 27.39 -8.18
C PRO A 762 3.70 26.19 -7.73
N ASP A 763 4.27 24.98 -7.88
CA ASP A 763 3.66 23.71 -7.54
C ASP A 763 4.71 22.79 -6.93
N ARG A 764 4.48 22.30 -5.74
CA ARG A 764 5.40 21.36 -5.05
C ARG A 764 5.57 20.03 -5.78
N GLU A 765 4.60 19.67 -6.61
CA GLU A 765 4.65 18.47 -7.46
C GLU A 765 5.79 18.55 -8.50
N LEU A 766 6.37 19.74 -8.72
CA LEU A 766 7.54 19.98 -9.56
C LEU A 766 8.87 19.86 -8.82
N ALA A 767 8.87 19.35 -7.58
CA ALA A 767 10.09 19.22 -6.78
C ALA A 767 11.29 18.79 -7.63
N CYS A 768 12.37 19.56 -7.57
CA CYS A 768 13.55 19.40 -8.40
C CYS A 768 14.82 19.78 -7.66
N VAL A 769 15.96 19.40 -8.17
CA VAL A 769 17.30 19.73 -7.67
C VAL A 769 18.19 20.12 -8.82
N PRO A 770 19.26 20.93 -8.61
CA PRO A 770 20.25 21.20 -9.64
C PRO A 770 20.79 19.87 -10.22
N ASN A 771 20.84 19.76 -11.53
CA ASN A 771 21.25 18.52 -12.20
C ASN A 771 22.67 18.07 -11.80
N THR A 772 23.57 19.00 -11.52
CA THR A 772 24.97 18.78 -11.10
C THR A 772 25.16 18.59 -9.60
N SER A 773 24.09 18.68 -8.81
CA SER A 773 24.14 18.44 -7.36
C SER A 773 24.32 16.95 -7.03
N GLU A 774 24.75 16.65 -5.81
CA GLU A 774 24.87 15.27 -5.33
C GLU A 774 23.54 14.51 -5.38
N GLU A 775 22.45 15.19 -5.03
CA GLU A 775 21.10 14.62 -5.11
C GLU A 775 20.67 14.38 -6.57
N GLY A 776 20.99 15.29 -7.48
CA GLY A 776 20.69 15.18 -8.90
C GLY A 776 21.46 14.04 -9.56
N GLU A 777 22.75 13.91 -9.26
CA GLU A 777 23.59 12.81 -9.75
C GLU A 777 23.11 11.46 -9.19
N SER A 778 22.80 11.41 -7.92
CA SER A 778 22.29 10.21 -7.26
C SER A 778 20.95 9.78 -7.85
N TYR A 779 20.06 10.73 -8.13
CA TYR A 779 18.78 10.45 -8.77
C TYR A 779 18.97 9.89 -10.18
N ARG A 780 19.85 10.47 -11.01
CA ARG A 780 20.11 9.93 -12.36
C ARG A 780 20.59 8.47 -12.29
N LYS A 781 21.54 8.18 -11.41
CA LYS A 781 22.08 6.82 -11.24
C LYS A 781 21.03 5.80 -10.81
N ALA A 782 20.13 6.16 -9.89
CA ALA A 782 19.04 5.33 -9.42
C ALA A 782 17.93 5.17 -10.48
N MET A 783 17.62 6.22 -11.21
CA MET A 783 16.68 6.19 -12.35
C MET A 783 17.18 5.27 -13.45
N PHE A 784 18.47 5.29 -13.77
CA PHE A 784 19.10 4.41 -14.75
C PHE A 784 19.03 2.93 -14.31
N ALA A 785 19.19 2.66 -13.02
CA ALA A 785 18.95 1.32 -12.48
C ALA A 785 17.50 0.87 -12.68
N ALA A 786 16.53 1.78 -12.51
CA ALA A 786 15.11 1.48 -12.73
C ALA A 786 14.79 1.20 -14.21
N LEU A 787 15.48 1.85 -15.14
CA LEU A 787 15.36 1.61 -16.57
C LEU A 787 15.93 0.25 -16.97
N ASN A 788 17.12 -0.08 -16.48
CA ASN A 788 17.74 -1.39 -16.71
C ASN A 788 16.83 -2.52 -16.19
N PHE A 789 16.20 -2.33 -15.06
CA PHE A 789 15.20 -3.27 -14.53
C PHE A 789 13.96 -3.37 -15.43
N ALA A 790 13.45 -2.25 -15.94
CA ALA A 790 12.28 -2.25 -16.81
C ALA A 790 12.52 -2.98 -18.13
N TRP A 791 13.67 -2.77 -18.74
CA TRP A 791 14.08 -3.49 -19.95
C TRP A 791 14.24 -4.99 -19.69
N SER A 792 14.88 -5.35 -18.58
CA SER A 792 15.00 -6.76 -18.18
C SER A 792 13.66 -7.41 -17.90
N ASN A 793 12.73 -6.68 -17.26
CA ASN A 793 11.38 -7.19 -16.99
C ASN A 793 10.65 -7.53 -18.30
N ARG A 794 10.69 -6.64 -19.28
CA ARG A 794 10.09 -6.88 -20.60
C ARG A 794 10.83 -7.99 -21.38
N GLN A 795 12.14 -8.14 -21.18
CA GLN A 795 12.90 -9.25 -21.75
C GLN A 795 12.43 -10.61 -21.21
N MET A 796 12.19 -10.69 -19.92
CA MET A 796 11.67 -11.90 -19.31
C MET A 796 10.25 -12.24 -19.78
N ILE A 797 9.39 -11.23 -19.94
CA ILE A 797 8.05 -11.42 -20.50
C ILE A 797 8.17 -11.89 -21.96
N THR A 798 9.13 -11.36 -22.73
CA THR A 798 9.43 -11.79 -24.10
C THR A 798 9.81 -13.26 -24.15
N HIS A 799 10.67 -13.71 -23.26
CA HIS A 799 11.06 -15.11 -23.18
C HIS A 799 9.84 -16.04 -22.95
N TRP A 800 9.01 -15.72 -21.99
CA TRP A 800 7.79 -16.52 -21.73
C TRP A 800 6.79 -16.44 -22.89
N THR A 801 6.73 -15.33 -23.59
CA THR A 801 5.92 -15.18 -24.79
C THR A 801 6.40 -16.14 -25.87
N ARG A 802 7.71 -16.20 -26.17
CA ARG A 802 8.30 -17.13 -27.12
C ARG A 802 8.00 -18.58 -26.75
N LYS A 803 8.17 -18.93 -25.48
CA LYS A 803 7.86 -20.28 -24.99
C LYS A 803 6.37 -20.66 -25.09
N SER A 804 5.49 -19.71 -24.98
CA SER A 804 4.05 -19.93 -25.20
C SER A 804 3.74 -20.19 -26.67
N PHE A 805 4.34 -19.44 -27.56
CA PHE A 805 4.20 -19.65 -29.00
C PHE A 805 4.77 -21.01 -29.43
N GLU A 806 5.95 -21.40 -28.92
CA GLU A 806 6.53 -22.73 -29.17
C GLU A 806 5.59 -23.87 -28.77
N ARG A 807 4.99 -23.79 -27.59
CA ARG A 807 4.07 -24.82 -27.09
C ARG A 807 2.81 -24.94 -27.95
N VAL A 808 2.25 -23.81 -28.34
CA VAL A 808 0.96 -23.77 -29.06
C VAL A 808 1.13 -24.12 -30.53
N PHE A 809 2.18 -23.63 -31.17
CA PHE A 809 2.41 -23.85 -32.61
C PHE A 809 3.29 -25.06 -32.92
N LYS A 810 3.93 -25.64 -31.92
CA LYS A 810 4.85 -26.81 -32.04
C LYS A 810 6.02 -26.55 -32.99
N LYS A 811 6.54 -25.33 -32.97
CA LYS A 811 7.71 -24.86 -33.77
C LYS A 811 8.65 -24.08 -32.87
N SER A 812 9.96 -24.09 -33.18
CA SER A 812 10.94 -23.31 -32.42
C SER A 812 10.73 -21.80 -32.56
N GLU A 813 11.27 -20.98 -31.65
CA GLU A 813 11.18 -19.50 -31.73
C GLU A 813 11.85 -18.98 -33.01
N SER A 814 12.90 -19.64 -33.51
CA SER A 814 13.57 -19.33 -34.76
C SER A 814 12.69 -19.62 -35.98
N ASP A 815 12.03 -20.79 -36.02
CA ASP A 815 11.07 -21.15 -37.08
C ASP A 815 9.86 -20.24 -37.11
N LEU A 816 9.46 -19.72 -35.95
CA LEU A 816 8.37 -18.75 -35.79
C LEU A 816 8.82 -17.31 -36.09
N GLY A 817 10.10 -17.08 -36.33
CA GLY A 817 10.66 -15.76 -36.60
C GLY A 817 10.41 -14.71 -35.50
N MET A 818 10.38 -15.16 -34.27
CA MET A 818 10.00 -14.32 -33.10
C MET A 818 11.15 -13.39 -32.67
N ASN A 819 11.42 -12.38 -33.48
CA ASN A 819 12.46 -11.39 -33.22
C ASN A 819 11.86 -10.08 -32.65
N LEU A 820 12.67 -9.41 -31.86
CA LEU A 820 12.34 -8.08 -31.37
C LEU A 820 12.40 -7.04 -32.51
N VAL A 821 11.38 -6.20 -32.58
CA VAL A 821 11.36 -5.04 -33.48
C VAL A 821 12.00 -3.88 -32.80
N TYR A 822 11.48 -3.47 -31.66
CA TYR A 822 12.01 -2.37 -30.86
C TYR A 822 11.49 -2.38 -29.42
N ASP A 823 12.26 -1.78 -28.51
CA ASP A 823 11.91 -1.53 -27.12
C ASP A 823 12.23 -0.09 -26.73
N VAL A 824 11.30 0.62 -26.15
CA VAL A 824 11.41 2.05 -25.83
C VAL A 824 10.87 2.42 -24.46
N ALA A 825 11.55 3.37 -23.81
CA ALA A 825 11.09 3.98 -22.56
C ALA A 825 10.31 5.28 -22.85
N HIS A 826 9.27 5.57 -22.08
CA HIS A 826 8.44 6.76 -22.23
C HIS A 826 8.31 7.61 -20.95
N ASN A 827 9.07 7.28 -19.92
CA ASN A 827 9.18 8.02 -18.67
C ASN A 827 10.64 8.08 -18.25
N ILE A 828 11.35 9.15 -18.62
CA ILE A 828 12.80 9.26 -18.49
C ILE A 828 13.30 10.70 -18.55
N ALA A 829 14.45 10.97 -17.93
CA ALA A 829 15.26 12.17 -18.12
C ALA A 829 16.67 11.77 -18.60
N LYS A 830 17.08 12.26 -19.77
CA LYS A 830 18.38 11.96 -20.39
C LYS A 830 19.17 13.21 -20.74
N VAL A 831 20.49 13.14 -20.60
CA VAL A 831 21.41 14.15 -21.15
C VAL A 831 21.57 13.89 -22.64
N GLU A 832 21.23 14.86 -23.45
CA GLU A 832 21.22 14.80 -24.90
C GLU A 832 21.79 16.09 -25.51
N LYS A 833 22.33 16.05 -26.73
CA LYS A 833 22.81 17.22 -27.49
C LYS A 833 21.72 17.76 -28.41
N HIS A 834 21.39 19.03 -28.26
CA HIS A 834 20.40 19.74 -29.04
C HIS A 834 20.91 21.11 -29.50
N LYS A 835 20.42 21.58 -30.65
CA LYS A 835 20.64 22.95 -31.09
C LYS A 835 19.70 23.87 -30.36
N ILE A 836 20.23 24.72 -29.49
CA ILE A 836 19.56 25.75 -28.72
C ILE A 836 20.06 27.11 -29.20
N ASP A 837 19.17 27.93 -29.73
CA ASP A 837 19.52 29.25 -30.30
C ASP A 837 20.69 29.21 -31.31
N GLY A 838 20.70 28.18 -32.16
CA GLY A 838 21.71 27.95 -33.21
C GLY A 838 23.01 27.33 -32.72
N LYS A 839 23.23 27.13 -31.41
CA LYS A 839 24.41 26.51 -30.82
C LYS A 839 24.09 25.09 -30.27
N GLU A 840 25.03 24.17 -30.42
CA GLU A 840 24.92 22.86 -29.82
C GLU A 840 25.10 22.96 -28.29
N LYS A 841 24.12 22.51 -27.55
CA LYS A 841 24.15 22.46 -26.06
C LYS A 841 23.79 21.09 -25.52
N SER A 842 24.36 20.71 -24.41
CA SER A 842 23.93 19.55 -23.64
C SER A 842 22.75 19.93 -22.76
N VAL A 843 21.67 19.17 -22.85
CA VAL A 843 20.43 19.42 -22.07
C VAL A 843 19.90 18.14 -21.48
N VAL A 844 19.27 18.22 -20.33
CA VAL A 844 18.53 17.13 -19.69
C VAL A 844 17.10 17.16 -20.21
N VAL A 845 16.75 16.27 -21.12
CA VAL A 845 15.41 16.18 -21.71
C VAL A 845 14.52 15.29 -20.83
N HIS A 846 13.56 15.90 -20.15
CA HIS A 846 12.52 15.21 -19.40
C HIS A 846 11.40 14.79 -20.32
N ARG A 847 11.04 13.51 -20.29
CA ARG A 847 9.92 12.91 -21.03
C ARG A 847 8.99 12.21 -20.07
N LYS A 848 7.80 12.74 -19.91
CA LYS A 848 6.74 12.13 -19.11
C LYS A 848 5.57 11.71 -19.99
N GLY A 849 5.41 10.41 -20.18
CA GLY A 849 4.47 9.93 -21.19
C GLY A 849 4.82 10.49 -22.56
N ALA A 850 6.10 10.50 -22.90
CA ALA A 850 6.64 10.93 -24.18
C ALA A 850 7.78 10.00 -24.59
N THR A 851 7.83 9.65 -25.87
CA THR A 851 8.80 8.71 -26.45
C THR A 851 9.88 9.44 -27.22
N ARG A 852 11.15 9.01 -27.13
CA ARG A 852 12.22 9.52 -27.95
C ARG A 852 11.99 9.17 -29.43
N ALA A 853 12.17 10.13 -30.33
CA ALA A 853 11.92 10.05 -31.78
C ALA A 853 13.03 10.74 -32.58
N PHE A 854 14.26 10.25 -32.49
CA PHE A 854 15.42 10.82 -33.16
C PHE A 854 15.39 10.54 -34.68
N PRO A 855 15.85 11.52 -35.52
CA PRO A 855 15.99 11.35 -36.95
C PRO A 855 17.16 10.41 -37.31
N ALA A 856 17.21 10.01 -38.57
CA ALA A 856 18.32 9.21 -39.09
C ALA A 856 19.72 9.79 -38.83
N ASN A 857 20.71 8.93 -38.81
CA ASN A 857 22.14 9.25 -38.66
C ASN A 857 22.55 9.78 -37.26
N ARG A 858 21.81 9.40 -36.26
CA ARG A 858 22.13 9.64 -34.83
C ARG A 858 22.75 8.39 -34.20
N ASP A 859 23.87 8.55 -33.47
CA ASP A 859 24.60 7.44 -32.84
C ASP A 859 23.79 6.71 -31.74
N GLU A 860 22.84 7.39 -31.13
CA GLU A 860 21.95 6.85 -30.10
C GLU A 860 20.91 5.86 -30.65
N ILE A 861 20.78 5.79 -31.98
CA ILE A 861 19.85 4.85 -32.63
C ILE A 861 20.56 3.52 -32.86
N PRO A 862 19.94 2.37 -32.54
CA PRO A 862 20.50 1.06 -32.90
C PRO A 862 20.95 0.96 -34.34
N GLN A 863 22.09 0.30 -34.59
CA GLN A 863 22.71 0.18 -35.91
C GLN A 863 21.73 -0.21 -37.02
N LYS A 864 20.80 -1.11 -36.71
CA LYS A 864 19.76 -1.63 -37.61
C LYS A 864 18.85 -0.54 -38.18
N TYR A 865 18.63 0.55 -37.44
CA TYR A 865 17.69 1.61 -37.79
C TYR A 865 18.34 2.98 -37.94
N ARG A 866 19.67 3.07 -37.86
CA ARG A 866 20.40 4.34 -37.81
C ARG A 866 20.18 5.18 -39.09
N ASP A 867 20.10 4.56 -40.24
CA ASP A 867 19.85 5.22 -41.53
C ASP A 867 18.36 5.59 -41.79
N LEU A 868 17.47 5.03 -41.03
CA LEU A 868 16.01 5.23 -41.17
C LEU A 868 15.43 6.27 -40.20
N GLY A 869 15.96 6.29 -39.00
CA GLY A 869 15.46 7.00 -37.87
C GLY A 869 14.99 6.07 -36.74
N GLN A 870 14.79 6.60 -35.56
CA GLN A 870 14.40 5.82 -34.38
C GLN A 870 12.97 5.28 -34.48
N PRO A 871 12.75 3.97 -34.35
CA PRO A 871 11.39 3.44 -34.25
C PRO A 871 10.66 3.93 -33.01
N VAL A 872 9.40 4.24 -33.16
CA VAL A 872 8.50 4.72 -32.11
C VAL A 872 7.28 3.82 -32.05
N LEU A 873 6.92 3.38 -30.88
CA LEU A 873 5.78 2.51 -30.63
C LEU A 873 4.70 3.32 -29.92
N ILE A 874 3.54 3.48 -30.56
CA ILE A 874 2.38 4.19 -30.00
C ILE A 874 1.25 3.20 -29.78
N PRO A 875 1.11 2.64 -28.59
CA PRO A 875 -0.03 1.78 -28.25
C PRO A 875 -1.35 2.54 -28.24
N GLY A 876 -2.33 1.92 -28.85
CA GLY A 876 -3.73 2.34 -28.75
C GLY A 876 -4.41 1.78 -27.49
N SER A 877 -5.70 1.56 -27.57
CA SER A 877 -6.47 0.80 -26.59
C SER A 877 -6.66 -0.63 -27.08
N MET A 878 -7.15 -1.52 -26.21
CA MET A 878 -7.40 -2.94 -26.54
C MET A 878 -8.41 -3.18 -27.68
N GLY A 879 -9.08 -2.14 -28.18
CA GLY A 879 -10.05 -2.22 -29.28
C GLY A 879 -9.76 -1.24 -30.40
N THR A 880 -8.67 -0.49 -30.34
CA THR A 880 -8.14 0.42 -31.36
C THR A 880 -6.77 -0.05 -31.82
N GLY A 881 -6.30 0.43 -32.96
CA GLY A 881 -4.97 0.05 -33.46
C GLY A 881 -3.84 0.66 -32.66
N SER A 882 -2.66 0.07 -32.80
CA SER A 882 -1.37 0.65 -32.36
C SER A 882 -0.55 1.03 -33.59
N TRP A 883 0.42 1.90 -33.44
CA TRP A 883 1.21 2.41 -34.56
C TRP A 883 2.72 2.22 -34.37
N ILE A 884 3.41 1.97 -35.47
CA ILE A 884 4.86 2.09 -35.57
C ILE A 884 5.15 3.34 -36.38
N LEU A 885 5.97 4.23 -35.85
CA LEU A 885 6.46 5.43 -36.53
C LEU A 885 7.98 5.43 -36.59
N LEU A 886 8.55 6.35 -37.38
CA LEU A 886 9.99 6.68 -37.43
C LEU A 886 10.22 8.16 -37.13
N GLY A 887 11.12 8.45 -36.23
CA GLY A 887 11.56 9.80 -35.91
C GLY A 887 12.14 10.53 -37.12
N LYS A 888 11.79 11.82 -37.28
CA LYS A 888 12.19 12.67 -38.41
C LYS A 888 12.87 13.97 -37.95
N PRO A 889 13.58 14.70 -38.82
CA PRO A 889 14.37 15.86 -38.42
C PRO A 889 13.64 16.94 -37.66
N ASN A 890 12.37 17.17 -37.96
CA ASN A 890 11.55 18.18 -37.27
C ASN A 890 11.36 17.88 -35.77
N SER A 891 11.45 16.61 -35.33
CA SER A 891 11.38 16.26 -33.92
C SER A 891 12.42 17.00 -33.07
N MET A 892 13.64 17.17 -33.62
CA MET A 892 14.74 17.84 -32.93
C MET A 892 14.46 19.31 -32.64
N ASN A 893 13.81 20.00 -33.57
CA ASN A 893 13.51 21.44 -33.45
C ASN A 893 12.22 21.72 -32.71
N LEU A 894 11.21 20.88 -32.93
CA LEU A 894 9.85 21.10 -32.39
C LEU A 894 9.66 20.55 -30.97
N SER A 895 10.26 19.42 -30.65
CA SER A 895 9.93 18.66 -29.45
C SER A 895 11.13 17.99 -28.75
N PHE A 896 12.31 18.50 -28.95
CA PHE A 896 13.57 17.91 -28.41
C PHE A 896 13.69 16.42 -28.71
N GLY A 897 13.50 16.04 -29.98
CA GLY A 897 13.55 14.67 -30.43
C GLY A 897 12.54 13.73 -29.74
N SER A 898 11.33 14.22 -29.54
CA SER A 898 10.27 13.49 -28.81
C SER A 898 8.95 13.44 -29.56
N THR A 899 8.13 12.43 -29.32
CA THR A 899 6.76 12.29 -29.83
C THR A 899 5.84 11.64 -28.78
N ALA A 900 4.55 11.59 -29.06
CA ALA A 900 3.55 10.96 -28.21
C ALA A 900 3.95 9.51 -27.85
N HIS A 901 3.53 9.03 -26.69
CA HIS A 901 3.80 7.65 -26.21
C HIS A 901 2.64 6.68 -26.39
N GLY A 902 1.42 7.20 -26.59
CA GLY A 902 0.22 6.39 -26.65
C GLY A 902 -0.99 7.21 -27.10
N ALA A 903 -2.17 6.63 -27.05
CA ALA A 903 -3.41 7.35 -27.37
C ALA A 903 -3.72 8.49 -26.38
N GLY A 904 -3.24 8.40 -25.16
CA GLY A 904 -3.65 9.31 -24.08
C GLY A 904 -5.12 9.09 -23.65
N ARG A 905 -5.41 9.28 -22.40
CA ARG A 905 -6.79 9.10 -21.91
C ARG A 905 -7.61 10.37 -22.09
N MET A 906 -8.89 10.20 -22.41
CA MET A 906 -9.90 11.28 -22.45
C MET A 906 -11.02 11.08 -21.43
N MET A 907 -11.02 9.95 -20.77
CA MET A 907 -12.01 9.57 -19.79
C MET A 907 -11.32 8.92 -18.59
N SER A 908 -11.71 9.31 -17.38
CA SER A 908 -11.20 8.64 -16.18
C SER A 908 -11.64 7.17 -16.18
N ARG A 909 -10.86 6.29 -15.56
CA ARG A 909 -11.21 4.86 -15.41
C ARG A 909 -12.61 4.70 -14.80
N SER A 910 -12.95 5.57 -13.85
CA SER A 910 -14.26 5.61 -13.19
C SER A 910 -15.42 5.96 -14.11
N ARG A 911 -15.20 6.84 -15.07
CA ARG A 911 -16.24 7.20 -16.04
C ARG A 911 -16.46 6.04 -17.00
N ALA A 912 -15.41 5.39 -17.45
CA ALA A 912 -15.49 4.22 -18.32
C ALA A 912 -16.34 3.11 -17.69
N ARG A 913 -16.17 2.83 -16.41
CA ARG A 913 -16.95 1.78 -15.71
C ARG A 913 -18.39 2.12 -15.43
N ARG A 914 -18.72 3.40 -15.40
CA ARG A 914 -20.12 3.85 -15.27
C ARG A 914 -20.89 3.75 -16.58
N GLU A 915 -20.18 3.97 -17.67
CA GLU A 915 -20.77 4.05 -19.00
C GLU A 915 -20.78 2.70 -19.71
N TYR A 916 -19.91 1.76 -19.30
CA TYR A 916 -19.74 0.47 -19.95
C TYR A 916 -19.82 -0.71 -18.97
N THR A 917 -20.30 -1.86 -19.45
CA THR A 917 -20.29 -3.14 -18.72
C THR A 917 -19.26 -4.09 -19.36
N GLU A 918 -18.78 -5.09 -18.60
CA GLU A 918 -17.88 -6.12 -19.13
C GLU A 918 -18.48 -6.82 -20.37
N GLU A 919 -19.75 -7.13 -20.31
CA GLU A 919 -20.43 -7.78 -21.43
C GLU A 919 -20.48 -6.89 -22.66
N GLN A 920 -20.74 -5.58 -22.48
CA GLN A 920 -20.73 -4.62 -23.58
C GLN A 920 -19.34 -4.49 -24.20
N VAL A 921 -18.30 -4.38 -23.38
CA VAL A 921 -16.93 -4.25 -23.86
C VAL A 921 -16.45 -5.56 -24.48
N LYS A 922 -16.69 -6.70 -23.88
CA LYS A 922 -16.39 -8.01 -24.48
C LYS A 922 -17.16 -8.25 -25.78
N LYS A 923 -18.40 -7.84 -25.84
CA LYS A 923 -19.19 -7.94 -27.06
C LYS A 923 -18.58 -7.04 -28.15
N SER A 924 -18.31 -5.77 -27.85
CA SER A 924 -17.66 -4.83 -28.77
C SER A 924 -16.31 -5.34 -29.29
N LEU A 925 -15.50 -5.96 -28.43
CA LEU A 925 -14.23 -6.58 -28.80
C LEU A 925 -14.42 -7.86 -29.62
N ASN A 926 -15.35 -8.72 -29.24
CA ASN A 926 -15.67 -9.94 -29.98
C ASN A 926 -16.25 -9.62 -31.36
N ASP A 927 -17.08 -8.60 -31.49
CA ASP A 927 -17.62 -8.13 -32.78
C ASP A 927 -16.50 -7.65 -33.71
N LYS A 928 -15.39 -7.14 -33.15
CA LYS A 928 -14.15 -6.81 -33.87
C LYS A 928 -13.20 -8.01 -34.03
N GLY A 929 -13.60 -9.19 -33.58
CA GLY A 929 -12.81 -10.41 -33.64
C GLY A 929 -11.62 -10.44 -32.68
N ILE A 930 -11.64 -9.68 -31.58
CA ILE A 930 -10.58 -9.60 -30.57
C ILE A 930 -10.93 -10.51 -29.38
N PHE A 931 -10.07 -11.47 -29.08
CA PHE A 931 -10.23 -12.36 -27.94
C PHE A 931 -9.48 -11.81 -26.73
N ILE A 932 -10.17 -11.53 -25.63
CA ILE A 932 -9.56 -10.93 -24.42
C ILE A 932 -9.59 -11.89 -23.23
N LYS A 933 -8.50 -11.89 -22.45
CA LYS A 933 -8.39 -12.53 -21.15
C LYS A 933 -7.80 -11.58 -20.13
N SER A 934 -8.44 -11.43 -19.01
CA SER A 934 -8.00 -10.57 -17.90
C SER A 934 -8.13 -11.30 -16.57
N LEU A 935 -7.30 -10.94 -15.63
CA LEU A 935 -7.38 -11.45 -14.26
C LEU A 935 -8.65 -10.94 -13.55
N THR A 936 -9.09 -9.75 -13.92
CA THR A 936 -10.24 -9.06 -13.30
C THR A 936 -11.22 -8.59 -14.38
N ARG A 937 -12.51 -8.56 -14.05
CA ARG A 937 -13.58 -7.96 -14.86
C ARG A 937 -13.26 -6.49 -15.19
N ASP A 938 -12.73 -5.80 -14.24
CA ASP A 938 -12.50 -4.35 -14.27
C ASP A 938 -11.34 -3.98 -15.18
N GLY A 939 -10.31 -4.79 -15.29
CA GLY A 939 -9.25 -4.64 -16.27
C GLY A 939 -9.73 -4.62 -17.72
N ILE A 940 -10.96 -5.07 -17.97
CA ILE A 940 -11.61 -4.98 -19.28
C ILE A 940 -12.38 -3.68 -19.45
N VAL A 941 -13.15 -3.28 -18.45
CA VAL A 941 -14.08 -2.14 -18.55
C VAL A 941 -13.35 -0.78 -18.46
N GLU A 942 -12.34 -0.68 -17.60
CA GLU A 942 -11.53 0.54 -17.42
C GLU A 942 -10.79 0.97 -18.65
N GLU A 943 -10.35 -0.01 -19.36
CA GLU A 943 -9.52 0.14 -20.53
C GLU A 943 -10.34 0.01 -21.83
N THR A 944 -11.68 0.22 -21.71
CA THR A 944 -12.54 0.28 -22.89
C THR A 944 -11.98 1.21 -23.97
N PRO A 945 -12.09 0.88 -25.24
CA PRO A 945 -11.56 1.74 -26.33
C PRO A 945 -12.01 3.19 -26.26
N GLU A 946 -13.22 3.40 -25.82
CA GLU A 946 -13.86 4.72 -25.73
C GLU A 946 -13.31 5.59 -24.58
N ALA A 947 -12.50 5.04 -23.70
CA ALA A 947 -11.84 5.79 -22.62
C ALA A 947 -10.58 6.54 -23.07
N TYR A 948 -10.14 6.31 -24.30
CA TYR A 948 -8.92 6.86 -24.88
C TYR A 948 -9.21 7.89 -25.99
N LYS A 949 -8.25 8.78 -26.22
CA LYS A 949 -8.26 9.64 -27.41
C LYS A 949 -8.15 8.76 -28.66
N ASP A 950 -8.59 9.26 -29.78
CA ASP A 950 -8.34 8.59 -31.06
C ASP A 950 -6.84 8.56 -31.36
N VAL A 951 -6.26 7.37 -31.32
CA VAL A 951 -4.82 7.16 -31.59
C VAL A 951 -4.45 7.59 -33.01
N ASP A 952 -5.37 7.48 -33.98
CA ASP A 952 -5.13 7.87 -35.35
C ASP A 952 -5.01 9.40 -35.44
N ALA A 953 -5.80 10.17 -34.70
CA ALA A 953 -5.66 11.63 -34.60
C ALA A 953 -4.34 12.04 -33.94
N VAL A 954 -3.93 11.38 -32.84
CA VAL A 954 -2.66 11.62 -32.17
C VAL A 954 -1.47 11.37 -33.11
N VAL A 955 -1.50 10.28 -33.86
CA VAL A 955 -0.46 9.91 -34.81
C VAL A 955 -0.44 10.85 -36.01
N ASN A 956 -1.61 11.32 -36.48
CA ASN A 956 -1.71 12.26 -37.59
C ASN A 956 -1.01 13.58 -37.28
N VAL A 957 -1.18 14.14 -36.11
CA VAL A 957 -0.47 15.37 -35.68
C VAL A 957 1.03 15.19 -35.75
N SER A 958 1.57 14.08 -35.22
CA SER A 958 3.01 13.79 -35.27
C SER A 958 3.52 13.60 -36.71
N HIS A 959 2.70 13.03 -37.57
CA HIS A 959 3.04 12.79 -38.99
C HIS A 959 3.05 14.09 -39.81
N GLU A 960 2.00 14.88 -39.71
CA GLU A 960 1.85 16.14 -40.47
C GLU A 960 2.89 17.18 -40.07
N LEU A 961 3.28 17.23 -38.81
CA LEU A 961 4.37 18.10 -38.35
C LEU A 961 5.75 17.58 -38.69
N GLY A 962 5.86 16.37 -39.22
CA GLY A 962 7.13 15.74 -39.53
C GLY A 962 7.99 15.42 -38.29
N ILE A 963 7.34 15.29 -37.15
CA ILE A 963 7.99 14.83 -35.89
C ILE A 963 8.31 13.33 -36.00
N ALA A 964 7.34 12.53 -36.42
CA ALA A 964 7.51 11.12 -36.67
C ALA A 964 6.54 10.62 -37.73
N THR A 965 7.02 9.91 -38.75
CA THR A 965 6.20 9.44 -39.88
C THR A 965 5.70 8.02 -39.69
N LYS A 966 4.50 7.73 -40.21
CA LYS A 966 3.84 6.44 -40.16
C LYS A 966 4.64 5.35 -40.91
N VAL A 967 4.83 4.21 -40.27
CA VAL A 967 5.38 2.98 -40.86
C VAL A 967 4.32 1.90 -41.03
N ALA A 968 3.65 1.54 -39.97
CA ALA A 968 2.62 0.51 -40.01
C ALA A 968 1.53 0.72 -38.95
N LYS A 969 0.33 0.28 -39.29
CA LYS A 969 -0.80 0.19 -38.35
C LYS A 969 -0.96 -1.27 -37.88
N LEU A 970 -1.06 -1.47 -36.63
CA LEU A 970 -1.25 -2.77 -35.98
C LEU A 970 -2.64 -2.82 -35.30
N VAL A 971 -3.34 -3.95 -35.42
CA VAL A 971 -4.67 -4.12 -34.84
C VAL A 971 -4.67 -5.35 -33.93
N PRO A 972 -5.16 -5.25 -32.72
CA PRO A 972 -5.19 -6.37 -31.78
C PRO A 972 -6.16 -7.46 -32.27
N ILE A 973 -5.76 -8.72 -32.09
CA ILE A 973 -6.59 -9.91 -32.31
C ILE A 973 -6.75 -10.71 -31.03
N GLY A 974 -5.81 -10.59 -30.10
CA GLY A 974 -5.86 -11.21 -28.78
C GLY A 974 -5.21 -10.31 -27.72
N VAL A 975 -5.80 -10.21 -26.55
CA VAL A 975 -5.37 -9.29 -25.48
C VAL A 975 -5.31 -9.99 -24.13
N ILE A 976 -4.21 -9.74 -23.41
CA ILE A 976 -4.03 -10.15 -22.00
C ILE A 976 -3.89 -8.88 -21.14
N LYS A 977 -4.73 -8.79 -20.13
CA LYS A 977 -4.74 -7.71 -19.13
C LYS A 977 -4.41 -8.24 -17.73
N GLY A 978 -3.63 -7.48 -16.97
CA GLY A 978 -3.30 -7.85 -15.61
C GLY A 978 -4.29 -7.41 -14.54
#